data_eff5b8789588b986f786371fd69b7cd2
#
_entry.id   eff5b8789588b986f786371fd69b7cd2
#
_cell.length_a   1.000
_cell.length_b   1.000
_cell.length_c   1.000
_cell.angle_alpha   90.00
_cell.angle_beta   90.00
_cell.angle_gamma   90.00
#
_symmetry.space_group_name_H-M   'P 1'
#
loop_
_entity.id
_entity.type
_entity.pdbx_description
1 polymer ?
#
loop_
_entity_poly.entity_id
_entity_poly.type
_entity_poly.pdbx_seq_one_letter_code
_entity_poly.pdbx_strand_id
1 'polypeptide(L)'
;MKKNEKKYVYFFGAGKTEGNANMRELLGGKGANLAEMAGLGLPVPQGFTISTEACTRYYDDGRKIGEDIERQVLEYIKKLEESSGKKFGDKKNPLLVSVRSGARASMPGMMDTILNLGLNETVVESLAKQTKNPRWAWDCYRRFIQMFSDVVMEVGKKHFEKLIDEMKAKKHVKNDVDLTAADLKALAGQFKAEYKSAIGRDFPTDAKEQLFEAIKAVFRSWDNPRANVYRRDNDIPYSWGTAVNVQMMAFGNLNDNSGTGVAFTRDPATGEKKLMGEFLMNAQGEDVVAGVRTPMPIAKMAEVMPKVFKQFQQICATLEEHYRDMQDMEFTIENQKLFMLQTRNGKRTAKAALKIACDLVDEGMRTEKEAVLMIEPRNLDTLLHPQFDAVALKNATPVGRGLAASPGAACGQIVFTAADAKAWKANGQKTVLVRLETSPEDIEGMKAAEGILTVRGGMTSHAAVVARGMGECCVSGCQEITMDEDAKKFFLGGKVFHEGDWLSIDGSTGYIYDGVIPTVDATIAGEFGRIMNWADKFRKLHVRTNADTPRDARKARELGAEGIGLCRTEHMFFEPDRIAAFREMICAETVQQRELALAKILPYQQDDFEELFEALEGKPVTIRFLDPPLHEFVPHSEDEIKLLAKSQHKTVAAIEELIESLHEFNPMMGHRGCRLSVTYPEIARMQTSAVIRAAVKVQKSHPTWTVKPEIMIPLTCDSKELKFVKEIVVKTANAEIAHADVNIAYKVGTMIEIPRAALTADQIAKEAQFFCFGTNDLTQMTYGFSRDDAGKFLSAYYDKKIFENDPFAKLDQEGVGKLMEMAIRLGKGVRPNLHCGICGEHGGDPASVEFCHKLGLDYVSCSPYRVPIARLAAAQAALRD
;
A
#
# COMPACT_ATOMS: atom_id res chain seq x y z
N MET A 1 -30.37 21.71 -22.79
CA MET A 1 -30.68 21.10 -21.47
C MET A 1 -31.98 21.64 -20.93
N LYS A 2 -32.91 20.78 -20.51
CA LYS A 2 -34.12 21.19 -19.79
C LYS A 2 -33.70 21.83 -18.46
N LYS A 3 -34.37 22.88 -18.04
CA LYS A 3 -34.00 23.76 -16.91
C LYS A 3 -33.72 23.09 -15.55
N ASN A 4 -33.89 21.78 -15.41
CA ASN A 4 -33.68 20.98 -14.16
C ASN A 4 -32.99 19.63 -14.40
N GLU A 5 -32.25 19.47 -15.50
CA GLU A 5 -31.60 18.20 -15.80
C GLU A 5 -30.15 18.17 -15.25
N LYS A 6 -29.78 17.08 -14.60
CA LYS A 6 -28.43 16.91 -14.10
C LYS A 6 -27.43 16.86 -15.25
N LYS A 7 -26.32 17.57 -15.11
CA LYS A 7 -25.26 17.64 -16.11
C LYS A 7 -24.27 16.49 -15.89
N TYR A 8 -24.02 15.74 -16.96
CA TYR A 8 -23.06 14.62 -16.96
C TYR A 8 -21.88 14.83 -17.91
N VAL A 9 -21.97 15.78 -18.84
CA VAL A 9 -20.97 15.96 -19.89
C VAL A 9 -20.41 17.37 -19.84
N TYR A 10 -19.09 17.50 -20.00
CA TYR A 10 -18.35 18.76 -19.84
C TYR A 10 -17.38 18.95 -21.01
N PHE A 11 -17.48 20.06 -21.71
CA PHE A 11 -16.68 20.39 -22.89
C PHE A 11 -15.30 20.95 -22.48
N PHE A 12 -14.28 20.62 -23.23
CA PHE A 12 -12.97 21.27 -23.17
C PHE A 12 -12.47 21.59 -24.59
N GLY A 13 -11.98 22.81 -24.79
CA GLY A 13 -11.49 23.28 -26.08
C GLY A 13 -11.24 24.77 -26.09
N ALA A 14 -10.72 25.30 -27.18
CA ALA A 14 -10.31 26.68 -27.31
C ALA A 14 -11.43 27.69 -26.91
N GLY A 15 -11.26 28.32 -25.78
CA GLY A 15 -12.07 29.41 -25.28
C GLY A 15 -13.45 29.06 -24.68
N LYS A 16 -13.80 27.77 -24.57
CA LYS A 16 -15.12 27.32 -24.08
C LYS A 16 -15.06 26.15 -23.11
N THR A 17 -14.05 26.08 -22.29
CA THR A 17 -13.84 25.01 -21.34
C THR A 17 -14.84 25.11 -20.18
N GLU A 18 -15.53 24.00 -19.87
CA GLU A 18 -16.55 23.90 -18.83
C GLU A 18 -16.03 23.29 -17.52
N GLY A 19 -14.78 22.90 -17.43
CA GLY A 19 -14.15 22.31 -16.27
C GLY A 19 -12.80 22.93 -15.93
N ASN A 20 -12.22 22.47 -14.81
CA ASN A 20 -10.91 22.88 -14.34
C ASN A 20 -10.26 21.79 -13.50
N ALA A 21 -9.01 22.00 -13.09
CA ALA A 21 -8.22 21.05 -12.29
C ALA A 21 -8.86 20.66 -10.95
N ASN A 22 -9.70 21.51 -10.36
CA ASN A 22 -10.36 21.24 -9.07
C ASN A 22 -11.53 20.28 -9.19
N MET A 23 -12.00 19.99 -10.41
CA MET A 23 -13.13 19.09 -10.66
C MET A 23 -12.69 17.63 -10.85
N ARG A 24 -11.60 17.23 -10.24
CA ARG A 24 -11.03 15.89 -10.39
C ARG A 24 -11.95 14.77 -9.93
N GLU A 25 -12.79 15.01 -8.95
CA GLU A 25 -13.79 14.03 -8.49
C GLU A 25 -14.80 13.70 -9.57
N LEU A 26 -15.22 14.71 -10.33
CA LEU A 26 -16.27 14.63 -11.33
C LEU A 26 -15.74 14.26 -12.72
N LEU A 27 -14.59 14.84 -13.11
CA LEU A 27 -14.03 14.68 -14.45
C LEU A 27 -12.92 13.63 -14.54
N GLY A 28 -12.53 13.05 -13.40
CA GLY A 28 -11.32 12.24 -13.31
C GLY A 28 -10.04 13.06 -13.46
N GLY A 29 -8.89 12.42 -13.30
CA GLY A 29 -7.61 13.11 -13.41
C GLY A 29 -7.32 13.63 -14.82
N LYS A 30 -7.57 12.82 -15.85
CA LYS A 30 -7.37 13.21 -17.26
C LYS A 30 -8.29 14.33 -17.69
N GLY A 31 -9.59 14.18 -17.45
CA GLY A 31 -10.60 15.16 -17.88
C GLY A 31 -10.38 16.53 -17.22
N ALA A 32 -10.11 16.57 -15.95
CA ALA A 32 -9.83 17.80 -15.22
C ALA A 32 -8.58 18.52 -15.76
N ASN A 33 -7.50 17.78 -16.01
CA ASN A 33 -6.28 18.37 -16.55
C ASN A 33 -6.38 18.77 -18.02
N LEU A 34 -7.13 18.04 -18.84
CA LEU A 34 -7.44 18.46 -20.22
C LEU A 34 -8.19 19.79 -20.23
N ALA A 35 -9.20 19.92 -19.38
CA ALA A 35 -9.95 21.16 -19.21
C ALA A 35 -9.04 22.32 -18.74
N GLU A 36 -8.19 22.07 -17.75
CA GLU A 36 -7.23 23.07 -17.22
C GLU A 36 -6.25 23.54 -18.29
N MET A 37 -5.62 22.61 -19.03
CA MET A 37 -4.69 22.96 -20.12
C MET A 37 -5.39 23.77 -21.23
N ALA A 38 -6.61 23.39 -21.60
CA ALA A 38 -7.39 24.14 -22.58
C ALA A 38 -7.74 25.53 -22.06
N GLY A 39 -8.06 25.66 -20.78
CA GLY A 39 -8.31 26.94 -20.13
C GLY A 39 -7.07 27.86 -20.05
N LEU A 40 -5.88 27.30 -20.00
CA LEU A 40 -4.60 28.01 -20.06
C LEU A 40 -4.23 28.44 -21.49
N GLY A 41 -5.03 28.09 -22.49
CA GLY A 41 -4.74 28.39 -23.90
C GLY A 41 -3.73 27.47 -24.55
N LEU A 42 -3.39 26.33 -23.92
CA LEU A 42 -2.46 25.36 -24.49
C LEU A 42 -3.14 24.56 -25.62
N PRO A 43 -2.35 24.04 -26.58
CA PRO A 43 -2.87 23.33 -27.74
C PRO A 43 -3.34 21.92 -27.32
N VAL A 44 -4.62 21.82 -26.97
CA VAL A 44 -5.28 20.56 -26.59
C VAL A 44 -6.29 20.21 -27.66
N PRO A 45 -6.31 18.99 -28.21
CA PRO A 45 -7.39 18.57 -29.10
C PRO A 45 -8.73 18.67 -28.36
N GLN A 46 -9.71 19.29 -29.03
CA GLN A 46 -11.04 19.53 -28.44
C GLN A 46 -11.75 18.22 -28.13
N GLY A 47 -12.60 18.26 -27.14
CA GLY A 47 -13.40 17.11 -26.73
C GLY A 47 -14.32 17.41 -25.57
N PHE A 48 -14.82 16.36 -24.97
CA PHE A 48 -15.66 16.45 -23.77
C PHE A 48 -15.41 15.26 -22.83
N THR A 49 -15.72 15.47 -21.58
CA THR A 49 -15.61 14.46 -20.55
C THR A 49 -17.00 14.06 -20.06
N ILE A 50 -17.27 12.76 -20.04
CA ILE A 50 -18.45 12.17 -19.41
C ILE A 50 -18.06 11.87 -17.96
N SER A 51 -18.82 12.40 -17.00
CA SER A 51 -18.44 12.40 -15.58
C SER A 51 -18.41 11.03 -14.93
N THR A 52 -17.70 10.93 -13.82
CA THR A 52 -17.66 9.73 -12.96
C THR A 52 -19.04 9.35 -12.44
N GLU A 53 -19.93 10.31 -12.25
CA GLU A 53 -21.31 10.07 -11.83
C GLU A 53 -22.13 9.32 -12.90
N ALA A 54 -21.81 9.51 -14.18
CA ALA A 54 -22.42 8.73 -15.26
C ALA A 54 -21.99 7.25 -15.18
N CYS A 55 -20.75 6.97 -14.80
CA CYS A 55 -20.26 5.61 -14.55
C CYS A 55 -20.99 4.94 -13.39
N THR A 56 -21.11 5.61 -12.27
CA THR A 56 -21.82 5.10 -11.09
C THR A 56 -23.27 4.76 -11.46
N ARG A 57 -23.94 5.69 -12.15
CA ARG A 57 -25.31 5.48 -12.60
C ARG A 57 -25.44 4.32 -13.60
N TYR A 58 -24.46 4.13 -14.49
CA TYR A 58 -24.43 2.99 -15.40
C TYR A 58 -24.53 1.65 -14.65
N TYR A 59 -23.82 1.51 -13.52
CA TYR A 59 -23.91 0.30 -12.70
C TYR A 59 -25.23 0.21 -11.93
N ASP A 60 -25.72 1.32 -11.39
CA ASP A 60 -27.01 1.38 -10.67
C ASP A 60 -28.18 1.03 -11.58
N ASP A 61 -28.13 1.43 -12.86
CA ASP A 61 -29.14 1.14 -13.88
C ASP A 61 -28.96 -0.23 -14.56
N GLY A 62 -28.19 -1.13 -13.96
CA GLY A 62 -27.97 -2.50 -14.47
C GLY A 62 -27.11 -2.57 -15.72
N ARG A 63 -26.03 -1.79 -15.77
CA ARG A 63 -25.07 -1.67 -16.88
C ARG A 63 -25.71 -1.13 -18.17
N LYS A 64 -26.51 -0.08 -18.03
CA LYS A 64 -27.14 0.65 -19.12
C LYS A 64 -26.86 2.14 -19.00
N ILE A 65 -26.67 2.78 -20.13
CA ILE A 65 -26.56 4.24 -20.20
C ILE A 65 -27.96 4.83 -20.27
N GLY A 66 -28.29 5.79 -19.38
CA GLY A 66 -29.57 6.46 -19.37
C GLY A 66 -29.79 7.34 -20.60
N GLU A 67 -31.03 7.46 -21.04
CA GLU A 67 -31.40 8.25 -22.24
C GLU A 67 -31.00 9.74 -22.15
N ASP A 68 -31.02 10.30 -20.96
CA ASP A 68 -30.56 11.66 -20.68
C ASP A 68 -29.05 11.82 -20.88
N ILE A 69 -28.26 10.81 -20.49
CA ILE A 69 -26.81 10.79 -20.73
C ILE A 69 -26.54 10.64 -22.23
N GLU A 70 -27.21 9.71 -22.90
CA GLU A 70 -27.06 9.52 -24.35
C GLU A 70 -27.34 10.81 -25.09
N ARG A 71 -28.44 11.51 -24.77
CA ARG A 71 -28.80 12.80 -25.35
C ARG A 71 -27.71 13.85 -25.13
N GLN A 72 -27.20 13.98 -23.92
CA GLN A 72 -26.11 14.92 -23.62
C GLN A 72 -24.85 14.60 -24.43
N VAL A 73 -24.48 13.31 -24.54
CA VAL A 73 -23.35 12.89 -25.38
C VAL A 73 -23.53 13.33 -26.83
N LEU A 74 -24.71 13.12 -27.40
CA LEU A 74 -24.99 13.51 -28.78
C LEU A 74 -25.01 15.04 -28.98
N GLU A 75 -25.52 15.78 -28.00
CA GLU A 75 -25.46 17.27 -28.01
C GLU A 75 -23.99 17.75 -28.00
N TYR A 76 -23.12 17.10 -27.25
CA TYR A 76 -21.70 17.46 -27.15
C TYR A 76 -20.89 17.00 -28.38
N ILE A 77 -21.26 15.90 -29.02
CA ILE A 77 -20.74 15.56 -30.36
C ILE A 77 -21.05 16.67 -31.35
N LYS A 78 -22.28 17.18 -31.33
CA LYS A 78 -22.67 18.31 -32.18
C LYS A 78 -21.86 19.57 -31.88
N LYS A 79 -21.65 19.91 -30.62
CA LYS A 79 -20.77 21.02 -30.20
C LYS A 79 -19.36 20.85 -30.74
N LEU A 80 -18.83 19.62 -30.63
CA LEU A 80 -17.49 19.29 -31.13
C LEU A 80 -17.41 19.41 -32.65
N GLU A 81 -18.46 19.00 -33.39
CA GLU A 81 -18.57 19.19 -34.83
C GLU A 81 -18.57 20.68 -35.22
N GLU A 82 -19.40 21.50 -34.55
CA GLU A 82 -19.48 22.96 -34.78
C GLU A 82 -18.15 23.66 -34.49
N SER A 83 -17.48 23.29 -33.41
CA SER A 83 -16.21 23.86 -32.98
C SER A 83 -15.01 23.44 -33.84
N SER A 84 -15.00 22.21 -34.33
CA SER A 84 -13.90 21.68 -35.15
C SER A 84 -14.09 21.93 -36.66
N GLY A 85 -15.33 22.23 -37.11
CA GLY A 85 -15.66 22.29 -38.52
C GLY A 85 -15.69 20.94 -39.24
N LYS A 86 -15.59 19.82 -38.47
CA LYS A 86 -15.62 18.44 -38.95
C LYS A 86 -16.93 17.78 -38.51
N LYS A 87 -17.32 16.70 -39.17
CA LYS A 87 -18.56 16.00 -38.87
C LYS A 87 -18.34 14.52 -38.60
N PHE A 88 -18.86 14.05 -37.48
CA PHE A 88 -18.72 12.67 -37.02
C PHE A 88 -19.53 11.73 -37.94
N GLY A 89 -18.84 10.74 -38.53
CA GLY A 89 -19.43 9.81 -39.48
C GLY A 89 -19.63 10.37 -40.89
N ASP A 90 -19.16 11.59 -41.19
CA ASP A 90 -19.28 12.18 -42.51
C ASP A 90 -18.25 11.66 -43.51
N LYS A 91 -18.67 11.60 -44.77
CA LYS A 91 -17.81 11.15 -45.88
C LYS A 91 -16.88 12.22 -46.42
N LYS A 92 -17.25 13.51 -46.26
CA LYS A 92 -16.51 14.63 -46.87
C LYS A 92 -15.46 15.24 -45.95
N ASN A 93 -15.82 15.47 -44.71
CA ASN A 93 -14.91 16.06 -43.72
C ASN A 93 -15.09 15.35 -42.37
N PRO A 94 -14.55 14.14 -42.24
CA PRO A 94 -14.82 13.29 -41.08
C PRO A 94 -14.13 13.78 -39.83
N LEU A 95 -14.88 13.78 -38.71
CA LEU A 95 -14.36 13.89 -37.36
C LEU A 95 -14.08 12.49 -36.87
N LEU A 96 -12.83 12.25 -36.45
CA LEU A 96 -12.46 11.04 -35.72
C LEU A 96 -12.17 11.37 -34.25
N VAL A 97 -12.57 10.50 -33.35
CA VAL A 97 -12.38 10.69 -31.91
C VAL A 97 -11.72 9.50 -31.25
N SER A 98 -11.07 9.76 -30.14
CA SER A 98 -10.66 8.75 -29.19
C SER A 98 -11.63 8.69 -28.01
N VAL A 99 -11.76 7.52 -27.40
CA VAL A 99 -12.50 7.32 -26.15
C VAL A 99 -11.53 6.73 -25.14
N ARG A 100 -11.26 7.47 -24.06
CA ARG A 100 -10.27 7.11 -23.05
C ARG A 100 -10.87 7.15 -21.65
N SER A 101 -10.47 6.21 -20.81
CA SER A 101 -10.79 6.24 -19.39
C SER A 101 -10.08 7.40 -18.67
N GLY A 102 -10.68 7.86 -17.60
CA GLY A 102 -10.10 8.89 -16.74
C GLY A 102 -10.57 8.74 -15.31
N ALA A 103 -9.98 7.81 -14.55
CA ALA A 103 -10.29 7.66 -13.14
C ALA A 103 -9.74 8.83 -12.32
N ARG A 104 -10.31 9.06 -11.15
CA ARG A 104 -9.86 10.06 -10.18
C ARG A 104 -8.41 9.81 -9.73
N ALA A 105 -8.06 8.53 -9.51
CA ALA A 105 -6.69 8.09 -9.29
C ALA A 105 -6.11 7.44 -10.55
N SER A 106 -4.82 7.62 -10.78
CA SER A 106 -4.15 7.00 -11.92
C SER A 106 -4.08 5.47 -11.76
N MET A 107 -4.56 4.75 -12.76
CA MET A 107 -4.58 3.28 -12.79
C MET A 107 -3.91 2.78 -14.10
N PRO A 108 -2.57 2.81 -14.21
CA PRO A 108 -1.87 2.50 -15.45
C PRO A 108 -2.14 1.07 -15.94
N GLY A 109 -2.51 0.94 -17.21
CA GLY A 109 -2.74 -0.37 -17.84
C GLY A 109 -3.98 -1.15 -17.36
N MET A 110 -4.77 -0.55 -16.46
CA MET A 110 -5.97 -1.21 -15.91
C MET A 110 -7.24 -0.87 -16.65
N MET A 111 -7.23 0.23 -17.38
CA MET A 111 -8.40 0.82 -18.03
C MET A 111 -8.17 1.00 -19.53
N ASP A 112 -9.23 1.00 -20.29
CA ASP A 112 -9.19 0.90 -21.74
C ASP A 112 -9.14 2.24 -22.48
N THR A 113 -8.54 2.21 -23.68
CA THR A 113 -8.48 3.31 -24.65
C THR A 113 -8.86 2.79 -26.01
N ILE A 114 -9.73 3.52 -26.72
CA ILE A 114 -10.12 3.21 -28.10
C ILE A 114 -9.82 4.43 -28.96
N LEU A 115 -9.06 4.23 -30.05
CA LEU A 115 -8.68 5.29 -30.98
C LEU A 115 -9.42 5.16 -32.31
N ASN A 116 -9.45 6.24 -33.08
CA ASN A 116 -9.94 6.27 -34.47
C ASN A 116 -11.44 5.94 -34.64
N LEU A 117 -12.29 6.24 -33.65
CA LEU A 117 -13.72 6.05 -33.76
C LEU A 117 -14.30 6.97 -34.85
N GLY A 118 -15.24 6.46 -35.60
CA GLY A 118 -15.87 7.12 -36.75
C GLY A 118 -15.42 6.57 -38.11
N LEU A 119 -14.46 5.64 -38.10
CA LEU A 119 -13.98 4.99 -39.33
C LEU A 119 -14.93 3.90 -39.82
N ASN A 120 -15.13 3.92 -41.11
CA ASN A 120 -15.68 2.85 -41.94
C ASN A 120 -15.00 2.90 -43.30
N GLU A 121 -15.30 1.97 -44.21
CA GLU A 121 -14.61 1.91 -45.49
C GLU A 121 -14.78 3.17 -46.35
N THR A 122 -15.97 3.76 -46.36
CA THR A 122 -16.25 5.00 -47.10
C THR A 122 -15.46 6.19 -46.56
N VAL A 123 -15.38 6.32 -45.23
CA VAL A 123 -14.60 7.37 -44.54
C VAL A 123 -13.10 7.19 -44.79
N VAL A 124 -12.60 5.95 -44.70
CA VAL A 124 -11.17 5.62 -44.95
C VAL A 124 -10.76 6.00 -46.37
N GLU A 125 -11.58 5.67 -47.39
CA GLU A 125 -11.28 6.04 -48.78
C GLU A 125 -11.31 7.54 -48.99
N SER A 126 -12.23 8.24 -48.35
CA SER A 126 -12.27 9.71 -48.37
C SER A 126 -10.99 10.32 -47.73
N LEU A 127 -10.61 9.85 -46.58
CA LEU A 127 -9.38 10.30 -45.91
C LEU A 127 -8.13 10.00 -46.73
N ALA A 128 -8.06 8.84 -47.38
CA ALA A 128 -6.95 8.47 -48.26
C ALA A 128 -6.80 9.47 -49.40
N LYS A 129 -7.91 9.90 -50.01
CA LYS A 129 -7.92 10.91 -51.08
C LYS A 129 -7.55 12.30 -50.58
N GLN A 130 -8.14 12.75 -49.46
CA GLN A 130 -7.91 14.09 -48.90
C GLN A 130 -6.47 14.28 -48.43
N THR A 131 -5.91 13.32 -47.73
CA THR A 131 -4.55 13.38 -47.19
C THR A 131 -3.48 12.99 -48.19
N LYS A 132 -3.88 12.44 -49.34
CA LYS A 132 -2.97 11.82 -50.32
C LYS A 132 -2.06 10.76 -49.72
N ASN A 133 -2.54 10.13 -48.64
CA ASN A 133 -1.81 9.11 -47.88
C ASN A 133 -2.71 7.89 -47.60
N PRO A 134 -2.99 7.06 -48.61
CA PRO A 134 -3.83 5.90 -48.47
C PRO A 134 -3.29 4.88 -47.47
N ARG A 135 -1.96 4.75 -47.35
CA ARG A 135 -1.34 3.87 -46.38
C ARG A 135 -1.74 4.23 -44.95
N TRP A 136 -1.61 5.50 -44.59
CA TRP A 136 -2.01 6.01 -43.30
C TRP A 136 -3.49 5.73 -43.00
N ALA A 137 -4.37 6.04 -43.92
CA ALA A 137 -5.82 5.87 -43.77
C ALA A 137 -6.21 4.41 -43.49
N TRP A 138 -5.62 3.48 -44.22
CA TRP A 138 -5.88 2.05 -44.06
C TRP A 138 -5.22 1.47 -42.82
N ASP A 139 -4.07 2.00 -42.40
CA ASP A 139 -3.44 1.64 -41.12
C ASP A 139 -4.28 2.08 -39.93
N CYS A 140 -4.83 3.30 -39.96
CA CYS A 140 -5.75 3.77 -38.94
C CYS A 140 -6.99 2.87 -38.83
N TYR A 141 -7.55 2.43 -39.99
CA TYR A 141 -8.72 1.57 -39.98
C TYR A 141 -8.41 0.16 -39.45
N ARG A 142 -7.29 -0.42 -39.88
CA ARG A 142 -6.81 -1.71 -39.36
C ARG A 142 -6.64 -1.68 -37.85
N ARG A 143 -5.96 -0.65 -37.34
CA ARG A 143 -5.76 -0.44 -35.90
C ARG A 143 -7.07 -0.28 -35.14
N PHE A 144 -8.01 0.48 -35.71
CA PHE A 144 -9.33 0.65 -35.13
C PHE A 144 -10.11 -0.65 -35.03
N ILE A 145 -10.14 -1.47 -36.07
CA ILE A 145 -10.84 -2.76 -36.05
C ILE A 145 -10.22 -3.67 -34.98
N GLN A 146 -8.90 -3.76 -34.93
CA GLN A 146 -8.19 -4.56 -33.93
C GLN A 146 -8.52 -4.10 -32.52
N MET A 147 -8.36 -2.84 -32.24
CA MET A 147 -8.57 -2.25 -30.92
C MET A 147 -10.03 -2.33 -30.47
N PHE A 148 -10.97 -2.05 -31.34
CA PHE A 148 -12.39 -2.20 -31.05
C PHE A 148 -12.77 -3.66 -30.77
N SER A 149 -12.24 -4.59 -31.55
CA SER A 149 -12.48 -6.03 -31.36
C SER A 149 -11.90 -6.54 -30.03
N ASP A 150 -10.68 -6.14 -29.71
CA ASP A 150 -10.00 -6.54 -28.47
C ASP A 150 -10.62 -5.91 -27.23
N VAL A 151 -10.77 -4.59 -27.22
CA VAL A 151 -11.15 -3.82 -26.05
C VAL A 151 -12.68 -3.77 -25.84
N VAL A 152 -13.44 -3.49 -26.91
CA VAL A 152 -14.89 -3.30 -26.81
C VAL A 152 -15.62 -4.62 -26.79
N MET A 153 -15.21 -5.54 -27.64
CA MET A 153 -15.89 -6.82 -27.84
C MET A 153 -15.20 -8.01 -27.16
N GLU A 154 -14.06 -7.79 -26.52
CA GLU A 154 -13.31 -8.81 -25.76
C GLU A 154 -12.91 -10.06 -26.59
N VAL A 155 -12.67 -9.88 -27.87
CA VAL A 155 -12.26 -10.98 -28.78
C VAL A 155 -10.82 -11.44 -28.51
N GLY A 156 -9.98 -10.54 -27.97
CA GLY A 156 -8.56 -10.79 -27.78
C GLY A 156 -7.72 -10.45 -29.00
N LYS A 157 -6.52 -9.91 -28.76
CA LYS A 157 -5.65 -9.41 -29.82
C LYS A 157 -4.82 -10.46 -30.56
N LYS A 158 -4.62 -11.65 -29.97
CA LYS A 158 -3.73 -12.70 -30.50
C LYS A 158 -4.03 -13.10 -31.94
N HIS A 159 -5.32 -13.23 -32.29
CA HIS A 159 -5.72 -13.61 -33.64
C HIS A 159 -5.37 -12.55 -34.67
N PHE A 160 -5.52 -11.27 -34.30
CA PHE A 160 -5.19 -10.12 -35.14
C PHE A 160 -3.68 -9.97 -35.32
N GLU A 161 -2.92 -10.13 -34.26
CA GLU A 161 -1.44 -10.11 -34.28
C GLU A 161 -0.91 -11.20 -35.21
N LYS A 162 -1.48 -12.40 -35.14
CA LYS A 162 -1.13 -13.53 -36.02
C LYS A 162 -1.36 -13.17 -37.49
N LEU A 163 -2.49 -12.57 -37.86
CA LEU A 163 -2.79 -12.15 -39.21
C LEU A 163 -1.80 -11.08 -39.72
N ILE A 164 -1.36 -10.16 -38.87
CA ILE A 164 -0.32 -9.16 -39.20
C ILE A 164 1.01 -9.87 -39.47
N ASP A 165 1.41 -10.80 -38.62
CA ASP A 165 2.68 -11.54 -38.75
C ASP A 165 2.70 -12.41 -40.02
N GLU A 166 1.58 -13.06 -40.33
CA GLU A 166 1.43 -13.84 -41.56
C GLU A 166 1.54 -12.92 -42.80
N MET A 167 0.94 -11.71 -42.76
CA MET A 167 1.07 -10.75 -43.86
C MET A 167 2.49 -10.26 -44.02
N LYS A 168 3.17 -9.91 -42.94
CA LYS A 168 4.59 -9.52 -42.93
C LYS A 168 5.50 -10.60 -43.48
N ALA A 169 5.28 -11.84 -43.05
CA ALA A 169 6.03 -12.97 -43.58
C ALA A 169 5.78 -13.17 -45.08
N LYS A 170 4.54 -13.11 -45.57
CA LYS A 170 4.17 -13.21 -46.97
C LYS A 170 4.80 -12.12 -47.84
N LYS A 171 4.96 -10.94 -47.28
CA LYS A 171 5.54 -9.76 -47.98
C LYS A 171 7.03 -9.56 -47.74
N HIS A 172 7.66 -10.44 -46.97
CA HIS A 172 9.09 -10.37 -46.62
C HIS A 172 9.51 -9.04 -45.98
N VAL A 173 8.66 -8.47 -45.12
CA VAL A 173 8.93 -7.27 -44.35
C VAL A 173 8.97 -7.54 -42.84
N LYS A 174 9.71 -6.72 -42.10
CA LYS A 174 9.90 -6.90 -40.65
C LYS A 174 8.93 -6.07 -39.82
N ASN A 175 8.60 -4.86 -40.25
CA ASN A 175 7.83 -3.89 -39.47
C ASN A 175 6.48 -3.60 -40.12
N ASP A 176 5.51 -3.25 -39.30
CA ASP A 176 4.17 -2.84 -39.79
C ASP A 176 4.23 -1.64 -40.74
N VAL A 177 5.18 -0.73 -40.52
CA VAL A 177 5.39 0.47 -41.33
C VAL A 177 5.82 0.16 -42.76
N ASP A 178 6.35 -1.04 -43.00
CA ASP A 178 6.78 -1.48 -44.33
C ASP A 178 5.65 -2.08 -45.20
N LEU A 179 4.47 -2.29 -44.62
CA LEU A 179 3.29 -2.77 -45.33
C LEU A 179 2.71 -1.66 -46.24
N THR A 180 2.28 -2.03 -47.42
CA THR A 180 1.66 -1.10 -48.37
C THR A 180 0.20 -0.81 -48.04
N ALA A 181 -0.37 0.23 -48.66
CA ALA A 181 -1.79 0.57 -48.53
C ALA A 181 -2.67 -0.64 -48.94
N ALA A 182 -2.30 -1.33 -50.00
CA ALA A 182 -3.04 -2.53 -50.47
C ALA A 182 -2.97 -3.69 -49.47
N ASP A 183 -1.82 -3.88 -48.83
CA ASP A 183 -1.63 -4.90 -47.79
C ASP A 183 -2.50 -4.58 -46.57
N LEU A 184 -2.51 -3.32 -46.13
CA LEU A 184 -3.30 -2.87 -44.99
C LEU A 184 -4.82 -2.93 -45.25
N LYS A 185 -5.25 -2.64 -46.48
CA LYS A 185 -6.64 -2.83 -46.91
C LYS A 185 -7.03 -4.31 -46.84
N ALA A 186 -6.17 -5.19 -47.30
CA ALA A 186 -6.39 -6.63 -47.22
C ALA A 186 -6.45 -7.10 -45.76
N LEU A 187 -5.55 -6.62 -44.88
CA LEU A 187 -5.59 -6.91 -43.45
C LEU A 187 -6.89 -6.42 -42.80
N ALA A 188 -7.37 -5.22 -43.13
CA ALA A 188 -8.65 -4.70 -42.63
C ALA A 188 -9.81 -5.63 -43.00
N GLY A 189 -9.82 -6.16 -44.22
CA GLY A 189 -10.78 -7.17 -44.66
C GLY A 189 -10.70 -8.46 -43.84
N GLN A 190 -9.48 -8.95 -43.59
CA GLN A 190 -9.23 -10.15 -42.76
C GLN A 190 -9.66 -9.93 -41.31
N PHE A 191 -9.40 -8.75 -40.75
CA PHE A 191 -9.81 -8.38 -39.38
C PHE A 191 -11.34 -8.31 -39.26
N LYS A 192 -12.04 -7.79 -40.23
CA LYS A 192 -13.50 -7.78 -40.24
C LYS A 192 -14.08 -9.20 -40.34
N ALA A 193 -13.46 -10.07 -41.10
CA ALA A 193 -13.83 -11.48 -41.17
C ALA A 193 -13.61 -12.20 -39.83
N GLU A 194 -12.49 -11.94 -39.16
CA GLU A 194 -12.20 -12.47 -37.81
C GLU A 194 -13.22 -11.96 -36.79
N TYR A 195 -13.53 -10.66 -36.80
CA TYR A 195 -14.57 -10.07 -35.97
C TYR A 195 -15.92 -10.77 -36.15
N LYS A 196 -16.35 -10.94 -37.40
CA LYS A 196 -17.60 -11.63 -37.76
C LYS A 196 -17.62 -13.08 -37.30
N SER A 197 -16.50 -13.79 -37.45
CA SER A 197 -16.35 -15.16 -36.96
C SER A 197 -16.49 -15.26 -35.45
N ALA A 198 -15.91 -14.32 -34.71
CA ALA A 198 -15.94 -14.32 -33.25
C ALA A 198 -17.26 -13.82 -32.66
N ILE A 199 -17.87 -12.80 -33.26
CA ILE A 199 -19.03 -12.07 -32.70
C ILE A 199 -20.34 -12.53 -33.35
N GLY A 200 -20.31 -13.08 -34.58
CA GLY A 200 -21.50 -13.52 -35.29
C GLY A 200 -22.24 -12.42 -36.04
N ARG A 201 -21.72 -11.20 -36.12
CA ARG A 201 -22.28 -10.05 -36.88
C ARG A 201 -21.17 -9.23 -37.51
N ASP A 202 -21.54 -8.43 -38.50
CA ASP A 202 -20.58 -7.57 -39.18
C ASP A 202 -20.02 -6.47 -38.24
N PHE A 203 -18.81 -6.02 -38.54
CA PHE A 203 -18.17 -4.91 -37.81
C PHE A 203 -19.00 -3.64 -37.92
N PRO A 204 -19.30 -2.89 -36.87
CA PRO A 204 -20.18 -1.74 -36.90
C PRO A 204 -19.61 -0.60 -37.75
N THR A 205 -20.42 -0.08 -38.65
CA THR A 205 -20.09 1.03 -39.57
C THR A 205 -20.68 2.36 -39.16
N ASP A 206 -21.69 2.35 -38.28
CA ASP A 206 -22.29 3.57 -37.73
C ASP A 206 -21.44 4.16 -36.63
N ALA A 207 -21.01 5.42 -36.83
CA ALA A 207 -20.13 6.12 -35.89
C ALA A 207 -20.73 6.27 -34.49
N LYS A 208 -22.03 6.49 -34.37
CA LYS A 208 -22.73 6.62 -33.08
C LYS A 208 -22.78 5.29 -32.35
N GLU A 209 -23.06 4.19 -33.04
CA GLU A 209 -23.01 2.86 -32.45
C GLU A 209 -21.60 2.55 -31.91
N GLN A 210 -20.57 2.83 -32.72
CA GLN A 210 -19.17 2.68 -32.30
C GLN A 210 -18.87 3.48 -31.01
N LEU A 211 -19.33 4.73 -30.97
CA LEU A 211 -19.10 5.61 -29.81
C LEU A 211 -19.74 5.08 -28.52
N PHE A 212 -20.99 4.71 -28.54
CA PHE A 212 -21.69 4.22 -27.35
C PHE A 212 -21.19 2.87 -26.89
N GLU A 213 -20.84 1.97 -27.79
CA GLU A 213 -20.20 0.70 -27.42
C GLU A 213 -18.84 0.93 -26.78
N ALA A 214 -18.06 1.89 -27.28
CA ALA A 214 -16.76 2.25 -26.67
C ALA A 214 -16.94 2.89 -25.29
N ILE A 215 -17.92 3.76 -25.09
CA ILE A 215 -18.23 4.36 -23.78
C ILE A 215 -18.60 3.26 -22.76
N LYS A 216 -19.48 2.34 -23.16
CA LYS A 216 -19.85 1.19 -22.32
C LYS A 216 -18.64 0.32 -21.96
N ALA A 217 -17.74 0.09 -22.91
CA ALA A 217 -16.51 -0.68 -22.67
C ALA A 217 -15.64 -0.02 -21.62
N VAL A 218 -15.46 1.30 -21.67
CA VAL A 218 -14.70 2.04 -20.66
C VAL A 218 -15.38 1.94 -19.29
N PHE A 219 -16.69 2.07 -19.20
CA PHE A 219 -17.41 1.88 -17.93
C PHE A 219 -17.26 0.45 -17.39
N ARG A 220 -17.33 -0.58 -18.27
CA ARG A 220 -17.12 -1.97 -17.87
C ARG A 220 -15.70 -2.22 -17.36
N SER A 221 -14.70 -1.54 -17.91
CA SER A 221 -13.30 -1.72 -17.48
C SER A 221 -13.06 -1.32 -16.04
N TRP A 222 -13.91 -0.46 -15.46
CA TRP A 222 -13.86 -0.12 -14.04
C TRP A 222 -14.03 -1.35 -13.12
N ASP A 223 -14.82 -2.32 -13.53
CA ASP A 223 -15.15 -3.52 -12.78
C ASP A 223 -14.45 -4.79 -13.32
N ASN A 224 -13.40 -4.65 -14.11
CA ASN A 224 -12.64 -5.81 -14.55
C ASN A 224 -11.77 -6.38 -13.40
N PRO A 225 -11.40 -7.69 -13.43
CA PRO A 225 -10.64 -8.31 -12.34
C PRO A 225 -9.33 -7.61 -12.00
N ARG A 226 -8.57 -7.17 -13.00
CA ARG A 226 -7.29 -6.47 -12.79
C ARG A 226 -7.50 -5.10 -12.12
N ALA A 227 -8.51 -4.36 -12.56
CA ALA A 227 -8.84 -3.07 -11.96
C ALA A 227 -9.33 -3.23 -10.51
N ASN A 228 -10.10 -4.27 -10.22
CA ASN A 228 -10.55 -4.57 -8.87
C ASN A 228 -9.39 -4.86 -7.91
N VAL A 229 -8.42 -5.67 -8.34
CA VAL A 229 -7.21 -5.95 -7.56
C VAL A 229 -6.39 -4.68 -7.35
N TYR A 230 -6.14 -3.92 -8.42
CA TYR A 230 -5.37 -2.68 -8.33
C TYR A 230 -6.02 -1.66 -7.37
N ARG A 231 -7.33 -1.50 -7.44
CA ARG A 231 -8.04 -0.59 -6.53
C ARG A 231 -7.92 -1.01 -5.08
N ARG A 232 -8.03 -2.29 -4.81
CA ARG A 232 -7.86 -2.85 -3.46
C ARG A 232 -6.45 -2.58 -2.93
N ASP A 233 -5.43 -2.87 -3.73
CA ASP A 233 -4.03 -2.68 -3.37
C ASP A 233 -3.64 -1.19 -3.17
N ASN A 234 -4.41 -0.27 -3.74
CA ASN A 234 -4.15 1.18 -3.69
C ASN A 234 -5.22 1.98 -2.95
N ASP A 235 -6.08 1.34 -2.18
CA ASP A 235 -7.15 1.99 -1.39
C ASP A 235 -8.05 2.93 -2.21
N ILE A 236 -8.39 2.54 -3.44
CA ILE A 236 -9.28 3.30 -4.32
C ILE A 236 -10.71 2.78 -4.18
N PRO A 237 -11.66 3.56 -3.63
CA PRO A 237 -13.04 3.12 -3.44
C PRO A 237 -13.73 2.79 -4.78
N TYR A 238 -14.49 1.73 -4.80
CA TYR A 238 -15.30 1.34 -5.96
C TYR A 238 -16.30 2.43 -6.38
N SER A 239 -16.85 3.14 -5.40
CA SER A 239 -17.83 4.21 -5.59
C SER A 239 -17.32 5.42 -6.39
N TRP A 240 -16.00 5.56 -6.57
CA TRP A 240 -15.45 6.68 -7.32
C TRP A 240 -15.79 6.62 -8.82
N GLY A 241 -15.87 5.42 -9.40
CA GLY A 241 -16.10 5.26 -10.83
C GLY A 241 -14.97 5.81 -11.70
N THR A 242 -15.17 5.77 -13.00
CA THR A 242 -14.28 6.38 -14.00
C THR A 242 -15.04 7.40 -14.84
N ALA A 243 -14.37 8.48 -15.21
CA ALA A 243 -14.83 9.36 -16.28
C ALA A 243 -14.44 8.78 -17.65
N VAL A 244 -15.07 9.26 -18.69
CA VAL A 244 -14.77 8.92 -20.08
C VAL A 244 -14.47 10.20 -20.85
N ASN A 245 -13.30 10.25 -21.50
CA ASN A 245 -12.88 11.38 -22.31
C ASN A 245 -13.08 11.04 -23.80
N VAL A 246 -13.93 11.79 -24.46
CA VAL A 246 -14.15 11.73 -25.92
C VAL A 246 -13.45 12.94 -26.53
N GLN A 247 -12.43 12.70 -27.34
CA GLN A 247 -11.52 13.75 -27.80
C GLN A 247 -11.21 13.60 -29.28
N MET A 248 -11.14 14.72 -30.00
CA MET A 248 -10.65 14.74 -31.38
C MET A 248 -9.30 14.04 -31.48
N MET A 249 -9.14 13.23 -32.52
CA MET A 249 -7.84 12.63 -32.84
C MET A 249 -6.85 13.69 -33.34
N ALA A 250 -5.62 13.55 -32.89
CA ALA A 250 -4.42 14.15 -33.47
C ALA A 250 -3.50 13.01 -33.91
N PHE A 251 -3.04 13.02 -35.15
CA PHE A 251 -2.37 11.89 -35.76
C PHE A 251 -0.85 12.06 -35.82
N GLY A 252 -0.15 11.48 -34.87
CA GLY A 252 1.31 11.40 -34.85
C GLY A 252 1.90 10.50 -35.93
N ASN A 253 1.07 9.72 -36.62
CA ASN A 253 1.43 8.82 -37.71
C ASN A 253 0.98 9.31 -39.09
N LEU A 254 0.65 10.58 -39.22
CA LEU A 254 0.14 11.13 -40.49
C LEU A 254 1.22 11.13 -41.59
N ASN A 255 2.44 11.58 -41.25
CA ASN A 255 3.56 11.68 -42.15
C ASN A 255 4.90 11.80 -41.35
N ASP A 256 6.01 11.99 -42.06
CA ASP A 256 7.36 12.13 -41.48
C ASP A 256 7.56 13.44 -40.70
N ASN A 257 6.63 14.39 -40.79
CA ASN A 257 6.60 15.60 -39.95
C ASN A 257 5.69 15.48 -38.73
N SER A 258 5.34 14.27 -38.39
CA SER A 258 4.43 13.93 -37.28
C SER A 258 5.16 12.98 -36.31
N GLY A 259 4.68 12.94 -35.10
CA GLY A 259 5.26 12.09 -34.07
C GLY A 259 4.44 12.11 -32.79
N THR A 260 4.88 11.35 -31.82
CA THR A 260 4.27 11.27 -30.51
C THR A 260 5.32 11.00 -29.45
N GLY A 261 5.05 11.38 -28.21
CA GLY A 261 5.99 11.15 -27.15
C GLY A 261 5.42 11.34 -25.75
N VAL A 262 6.25 11.01 -24.80
CA VAL A 262 6.01 11.19 -23.36
C VAL A 262 7.22 11.90 -22.74
N ALA A 263 6.97 12.76 -21.79
CA ALA A 263 8.06 13.50 -21.14
C ALA A 263 7.72 13.85 -19.68
N PHE A 264 8.79 14.05 -18.92
CA PHE A 264 8.76 14.52 -17.53
C PHE A 264 9.55 15.82 -17.43
N THR A 265 9.05 16.79 -16.70
CA THR A 265 9.76 18.06 -16.47
C THR A 265 10.99 17.90 -15.59
N ARG A 266 11.04 16.85 -14.79
CA ARG A 266 12.17 16.44 -13.95
C ARG A 266 12.38 14.93 -14.06
N ASP A 267 13.56 14.46 -13.73
CA ASP A 267 13.86 13.02 -13.72
C ASP A 267 13.00 12.30 -12.66
N PRO A 268 12.09 11.40 -13.05
CA PRO A 268 11.22 10.71 -12.10
C PRO A 268 11.96 9.69 -11.23
N ALA A 269 13.16 9.30 -11.58
CA ALA A 269 13.98 8.36 -10.82
C ALA A 269 14.85 9.06 -9.76
N THR A 270 15.45 10.21 -10.12
CA THR A 270 16.42 10.91 -9.28
C THR A 270 15.92 12.23 -8.71
N GLY A 271 14.91 12.85 -9.31
CA GLY A 271 14.44 14.18 -8.97
C GLY A 271 15.24 15.34 -9.56
N GLU A 272 16.26 15.05 -10.38
CA GLU A 272 17.06 16.08 -11.03
C GLU A 272 16.19 16.96 -11.95
N LYS A 273 16.38 18.27 -11.91
CA LYS A 273 15.67 19.22 -12.76
C LYS A 273 16.18 19.18 -14.20
N LYS A 274 15.74 18.17 -14.92
CA LYS A 274 16.09 17.90 -16.31
C LYS A 274 14.91 17.32 -17.06
N LEU A 275 14.61 17.87 -18.23
CA LEU A 275 13.57 17.32 -19.11
C LEU A 275 13.98 15.92 -19.56
N MET A 276 13.16 14.94 -19.20
CA MET A 276 13.34 13.52 -19.52
C MET A 276 12.17 13.03 -20.36
N GLY A 277 12.43 12.13 -21.28
CA GLY A 277 11.36 11.54 -22.06
C GLY A 277 11.83 10.93 -23.36
N GLU A 278 10.86 10.42 -24.10
CA GLU A 278 11.04 9.70 -25.33
C GLU A 278 10.00 10.10 -26.36
N PHE A 279 10.38 10.08 -27.65
CA PHE A 279 9.44 10.32 -28.73
C PHE A 279 9.75 9.42 -29.93
N LEU A 280 8.72 9.20 -30.74
CA LEU A 280 8.80 8.49 -32.00
C LEU A 280 8.25 9.39 -33.13
N MET A 281 8.98 9.41 -34.26
CA MET A 281 8.49 10.01 -35.48
C MET A 281 7.52 9.07 -36.19
N ASN A 282 6.51 9.62 -36.87
CA ASN A 282 5.52 8.88 -37.62
C ASN A 282 4.96 7.68 -36.86
N ALA A 283 4.38 7.96 -35.68
CA ALA A 283 3.89 6.94 -34.74
C ALA A 283 2.66 7.45 -33.97
N GLN A 284 1.85 6.53 -33.50
CA GLN A 284 0.80 6.78 -32.51
C GLN A 284 1.29 6.47 -31.09
N GLY A 285 0.61 6.99 -30.06
CA GLY A 285 1.03 6.87 -28.66
C GLY A 285 1.25 5.41 -28.19
N GLU A 286 0.45 4.48 -28.69
CA GLU A 286 0.61 3.05 -28.41
C GLU A 286 1.94 2.47 -28.90
N ASP A 287 2.51 3.01 -29.97
CA ASP A 287 3.79 2.54 -30.54
C ASP A 287 4.98 2.84 -29.63
N VAL A 288 4.90 3.92 -28.82
CA VAL A 288 5.93 4.27 -27.82
C VAL A 288 5.96 3.24 -26.71
N VAL A 289 4.79 2.77 -26.27
CA VAL A 289 4.64 1.86 -25.14
C VAL A 289 4.87 0.39 -25.56
N ALA A 290 4.48 0.02 -26.78
CA ALA A 290 4.55 -1.34 -27.27
C ALA A 290 5.99 -1.87 -27.52
N GLY A 291 6.97 -0.97 -27.58
CA GLY A 291 8.39 -1.35 -27.74
C GLY A 291 8.74 -1.96 -29.11
N VAL A 292 7.86 -1.84 -30.08
CA VAL A 292 8.08 -2.38 -31.47
C VAL A 292 9.16 -1.60 -32.19
N ARG A 293 9.28 -0.31 -31.89
CA ARG A 293 10.31 0.60 -32.41
C ARG A 293 11.08 1.22 -31.24
N THR A 294 12.37 1.46 -31.40
CA THR A 294 13.20 2.12 -30.39
C THR A 294 12.92 3.63 -30.37
N PRO A 295 12.37 4.20 -29.27
CA PRO A 295 12.13 5.62 -29.16
C PRO A 295 13.45 6.39 -29.08
N MET A 296 13.42 7.66 -29.52
CA MET A 296 14.52 8.60 -29.36
C MET A 296 14.39 9.38 -28.05
N PRO A 297 15.51 9.72 -27.37
CA PRO A 297 15.49 10.62 -26.23
C PRO A 297 14.87 11.98 -26.63
N ILE A 298 14.07 12.57 -25.73
CA ILE A 298 13.37 13.84 -25.96
C ILE A 298 14.30 14.98 -26.40
N ALA A 299 15.55 14.99 -25.91
CA ALA A 299 16.53 15.99 -26.27
C ALA A 299 16.86 16.03 -27.79
N LYS A 300 16.72 14.88 -28.47
CA LYS A 300 16.92 14.80 -29.91
C LYS A 300 15.83 15.48 -30.75
N MET A 301 14.68 15.79 -30.14
CA MET A 301 13.65 16.56 -30.82
C MET A 301 14.12 17.98 -31.18
N ALA A 302 15.09 18.51 -30.46
CA ALA A 302 15.73 19.80 -30.79
C ALA A 302 16.42 19.80 -32.15
N GLU A 303 16.94 18.65 -32.60
CA GLU A 303 17.60 18.47 -33.89
C GLU A 303 16.58 18.21 -35.01
N VAL A 304 15.55 17.39 -34.71
CA VAL A 304 14.57 16.93 -35.72
C VAL A 304 13.50 17.99 -35.96
N MET A 305 12.98 18.63 -34.89
CA MET A 305 11.90 19.62 -34.94
C MET A 305 12.18 20.79 -33.99
N PRO A 306 13.14 21.65 -34.27
CA PRO A 306 13.62 22.68 -33.34
C PRO A 306 12.53 23.67 -32.90
N LYS A 307 11.62 24.05 -33.78
CA LYS A 307 10.51 24.98 -33.45
C LYS A 307 9.49 24.35 -32.53
N VAL A 308 9.13 23.10 -32.80
CA VAL A 308 8.20 22.33 -31.98
C VAL A 308 8.80 22.06 -30.63
N PHE A 309 10.08 21.70 -30.56
CA PHE A 309 10.77 21.46 -29.29
C PHE A 309 10.84 22.72 -28.42
N LYS A 310 11.09 23.87 -29.00
CA LYS A 310 11.07 25.15 -28.27
C LYS A 310 9.68 25.45 -27.71
N GLN A 311 8.64 25.25 -28.50
CA GLN A 311 7.24 25.40 -28.04
C GLN A 311 6.95 24.42 -26.89
N PHE A 312 7.39 23.18 -27.02
CA PHE A 312 7.21 22.15 -26.00
C PHE A 312 7.91 22.51 -24.69
N GLN A 313 9.16 22.99 -24.74
CA GLN A 313 9.87 23.46 -23.56
C GLN A 313 9.13 24.61 -22.84
N GLN A 314 8.55 25.54 -23.60
CA GLN A 314 7.75 26.63 -23.02
C GLN A 314 6.47 26.10 -22.33
N ILE A 315 5.81 25.11 -22.92
CA ILE A 315 4.63 24.46 -22.34
C ILE A 315 5.03 23.70 -21.06
N CYS A 316 6.14 22.99 -21.07
CA CYS A 316 6.67 22.29 -19.88
C CYS A 316 6.90 23.26 -18.72
N ALA A 317 7.55 24.38 -18.98
CA ALA A 317 7.77 25.42 -17.97
C ALA A 317 6.47 26.01 -17.45
N THR A 318 5.52 26.31 -18.33
CA THR A 318 4.19 26.83 -17.97
C THR A 318 3.44 25.84 -17.09
N LEU A 319 3.43 24.57 -17.44
CA LEU A 319 2.72 23.53 -16.67
C LEU A 319 3.36 23.29 -15.29
N GLU A 320 4.67 23.21 -15.21
CA GLU A 320 5.35 23.04 -13.93
C GLU A 320 5.12 24.24 -13.00
N GLU A 321 5.17 25.45 -13.51
CA GLU A 321 4.88 26.67 -12.75
C GLU A 321 3.40 26.73 -12.31
N HIS A 322 2.48 26.40 -13.20
CA HIS A 322 1.05 26.42 -12.91
C HIS A 322 0.63 25.41 -11.85
N TYR A 323 1.08 24.16 -11.99
CA TYR A 323 0.78 23.08 -11.04
C TYR A 323 1.69 23.10 -9.80
N ARG A 324 2.78 23.86 -9.88
CA ARG A 324 3.81 23.93 -8.83
C ARG A 324 4.32 22.55 -8.42
N ASP A 325 4.49 21.68 -9.41
CA ASP A 325 4.98 20.31 -9.26
C ASP A 325 5.53 19.80 -10.60
N MET A 326 6.40 18.81 -10.53
CA MET A 326 6.87 18.05 -11.69
C MET A 326 5.69 17.49 -12.47
N GLN A 327 5.77 17.62 -13.78
CA GLN A 327 4.72 17.15 -14.69
C GLN A 327 5.17 15.95 -15.52
N ASP A 328 4.27 15.00 -15.70
CA ASP A 328 4.30 13.89 -16.64
C ASP A 328 3.32 14.22 -17.77
N MET A 329 3.80 14.25 -18.99
CA MET A 329 3.05 14.77 -20.14
C MET A 329 3.08 13.78 -21.29
N GLU A 330 1.94 13.69 -21.96
CA GLU A 330 1.81 13.03 -23.26
C GLU A 330 1.50 14.07 -24.32
N PHE A 331 2.18 13.98 -25.47
CA PHE A 331 2.00 14.90 -26.57
C PHE A 331 2.00 14.18 -27.92
N THR A 332 1.39 14.82 -28.91
CA THR A 332 1.39 14.37 -30.31
C THR A 332 1.69 15.57 -31.22
N ILE A 333 2.43 15.31 -32.27
CA ILE A 333 2.75 16.28 -33.28
C ILE A 333 2.11 15.79 -34.59
N GLU A 334 1.19 16.57 -35.14
CA GLU A 334 0.55 16.30 -36.42
C GLU A 334 1.02 17.35 -37.43
N ASN A 335 1.78 16.91 -38.42
CA ASN A 335 2.30 17.78 -39.46
C ASN A 335 2.94 19.09 -38.89
N GLN A 336 3.91 18.94 -38.00
CA GLN A 336 4.62 19.99 -37.26
C GLN A 336 3.76 20.83 -36.30
N LYS A 337 2.54 20.44 -36.02
CA LYS A 337 1.66 21.09 -35.07
C LYS A 337 1.59 20.28 -33.78
N LEU A 338 2.03 20.90 -32.67
CA LEU A 338 2.06 20.27 -31.36
C LEU A 338 0.68 20.27 -30.70
N PHE A 339 0.31 19.13 -30.10
CA PHE A 339 -0.86 18.95 -29.25
C PHE A 339 -0.50 18.29 -27.94
N MET A 340 -1.01 18.82 -26.85
CA MET A 340 -0.91 18.20 -25.52
C MET A 340 -2.10 17.28 -25.30
N LEU A 341 -1.83 16.00 -25.00
CA LEU A 341 -2.88 15.00 -24.79
C LEU A 341 -3.15 14.72 -23.32
N GLN A 342 -2.17 14.90 -22.46
CA GLN A 342 -2.28 14.68 -21.04
C GLN A 342 -1.18 15.42 -20.29
N THR A 343 -1.53 15.93 -19.13
CA THR A 343 -0.57 16.29 -18.08
C THR A 343 -1.07 15.76 -16.73
N ARG A 344 -0.14 15.42 -15.87
CA ARG A 344 -0.42 15.06 -14.48
C ARG A 344 0.81 15.32 -13.62
N ASN A 345 0.61 15.42 -12.32
CA ASN A 345 1.73 15.38 -11.40
C ASN A 345 2.45 14.04 -11.58
N GLY A 346 3.73 14.10 -11.89
CA GLY A 346 4.49 12.94 -12.33
C GLY A 346 4.63 11.88 -11.24
N LYS A 347 4.37 10.62 -11.59
CA LYS A 347 4.76 9.50 -10.75
C LYS A 347 6.28 9.46 -10.66
N ARG A 348 6.79 9.23 -9.47
CA ARG A 348 8.22 9.33 -9.17
C ARG A 348 8.61 8.33 -8.08
N THR A 349 9.89 8.00 -8.02
CA THR A 349 10.43 7.20 -6.91
C THR A 349 10.31 7.98 -5.60
N ALA A 350 10.36 7.28 -4.48
CA ALA A 350 10.36 7.92 -3.17
C ALA A 350 11.55 8.88 -3.01
N LYS A 351 12.72 8.50 -3.48
CA LYS A 351 13.91 9.36 -3.49
C LYS A 351 13.69 10.65 -4.30
N ALA A 352 13.14 10.53 -5.51
CA ALA A 352 12.82 11.68 -6.34
C ALA A 352 11.75 12.57 -5.70
N ALA A 353 10.74 11.99 -5.06
CA ALA A 353 9.68 12.72 -4.36
C ALA A 353 10.25 13.65 -3.27
N LEU A 354 11.15 13.13 -2.43
CA LEU A 354 11.80 13.93 -1.39
C LEU A 354 12.65 15.04 -1.98
N LYS A 355 13.46 14.73 -3.00
CA LYS A 355 14.32 15.73 -3.66
C LYS A 355 13.50 16.83 -4.33
N ILE A 356 12.47 16.47 -5.08
CA ILE A 356 11.61 17.43 -5.77
C ILE A 356 10.90 18.35 -4.77
N ALA A 357 10.33 17.79 -3.69
CA ALA A 357 9.68 18.59 -2.66
C ALA A 357 10.63 19.61 -2.03
N CYS A 358 11.84 19.20 -1.67
CA CYS A 358 12.87 20.11 -1.14
C CYS A 358 13.29 21.17 -2.16
N ASP A 359 13.53 20.77 -3.41
CA ASP A 359 13.93 21.69 -4.47
C ASP A 359 12.84 22.74 -4.77
N LEU A 360 11.56 22.37 -4.75
CA LEU A 360 10.44 23.28 -4.94
C LEU A 360 10.33 24.31 -3.82
N VAL A 361 10.67 23.95 -2.60
CA VAL A 361 10.76 24.89 -1.48
C VAL A 361 11.94 25.84 -1.68
N ASP A 362 13.11 25.33 -2.04
CA ASP A 362 14.29 26.12 -2.30
C ASP A 362 14.11 27.08 -3.49
N GLU A 363 13.34 26.71 -4.48
CA GLU A 363 12.98 27.54 -5.65
C GLU A 363 11.84 28.54 -5.34
N GLY A 364 11.25 28.49 -4.15
CA GLY A 364 10.15 29.38 -3.75
C GLY A 364 8.79 29.05 -4.37
N MET A 365 8.65 27.91 -5.03
CA MET A 365 7.36 27.45 -5.60
C MET A 365 6.41 26.87 -4.55
N ARG A 366 6.93 26.28 -3.50
CA ARG A 366 6.17 25.65 -2.41
C ARG A 366 6.66 26.12 -1.05
N THR A 367 5.76 26.14 -0.08
CA THR A 367 6.12 26.31 1.33
C THR A 367 6.50 24.96 1.94
N GLU A 368 7.15 24.98 3.12
CA GLU A 368 7.44 23.75 3.88
C GLU A 368 6.18 22.93 4.15
N LYS A 369 5.06 23.59 4.48
CA LYS A 369 3.76 22.94 4.70
C LYS A 369 3.25 22.20 3.46
N GLU A 370 3.32 22.87 2.32
CA GLU A 370 2.91 22.30 1.05
C GLU A 370 3.81 21.13 0.65
N ALA A 371 5.11 21.23 0.88
CA ALA A 371 6.07 20.17 0.61
C ALA A 371 5.80 18.90 1.43
N VAL A 372 5.48 19.06 2.71
CA VAL A 372 5.08 17.94 3.59
C VAL A 372 3.82 17.24 3.06
N LEU A 373 2.86 17.99 2.53
CA LEU A 373 1.62 17.44 1.95
C LEU A 373 1.83 16.74 0.61
N MET A 374 2.93 17.01 -0.09
CA MET A 374 3.23 16.39 -1.39
C MET A 374 3.71 14.93 -1.28
N ILE A 375 4.25 14.55 -0.14
CA ILE A 375 4.88 13.24 0.04
C ILE A 375 3.82 12.22 0.45
N GLU A 376 3.73 11.12 -0.30
CA GLU A 376 2.92 9.97 0.12
C GLU A 376 3.65 9.23 1.26
N PRO A 377 3.07 9.15 2.47
CA PRO A 377 3.77 8.57 3.62
C PRO A 377 4.26 7.14 3.39
N ARG A 378 3.50 6.32 2.68
CA ARG A 378 3.87 4.93 2.37
C ARG A 378 5.14 4.80 1.54
N ASN A 379 5.46 5.82 0.73
CA ASN A 379 6.67 5.82 -0.08
C ASN A 379 7.95 5.86 0.76
N LEU A 380 7.88 6.30 2.01
CA LEU A 380 9.04 6.29 2.91
C LEU A 380 9.52 4.87 3.24
N ASP A 381 8.66 3.87 3.18
CA ASP A 381 9.05 2.47 3.39
C ASP A 381 10.17 2.04 2.46
N THR A 382 10.10 2.44 1.20
CA THR A 382 11.10 2.04 0.19
C THR A 382 12.49 2.64 0.45
N LEU A 383 12.55 3.73 1.20
CA LEU A 383 13.82 4.40 1.57
C LEU A 383 14.49 3.76 2.79
N LEU A 384 13.75 3.00 3.57
CA LEU A 384 14.20 2.40 4.82
C LEU A 384 14.62 0.93 4.67
N HIS A 385 14.35 0.33 3.51
CA HIS A 385 14.57 -1.10 3.25
C HIS A 385 15.35 -1.33 1.95
N PRO A 386 16.10 -2.45 1.82
CA PRO A 386 16.75 -2.84 0.57
C PRO A 386 15.73 -3.00 -0.57
N GLN A 387 16.15 -2.70 -1.79
CA GLN A 387 15.37 -2.84 -3.01
C GLN A 387 16.10 -3.75 -4.01
N PHE A 388 15.36 -4.34 -4.95
CA PHE A 388 16.00 -5.02 -6.08
C PHE A 388 16.61 -4.02 -7.05
N ASP A 389 17.68 -4.44 -7.71
CA ASP A 389 18.21 -3.72 -8.88
C ASP A 389 17.11 -3.59 -9.95
N ALA A 390 16.85 -2.36 -10.38
CA ALA A 390 15.73 -2.04 -11.25
C ALA A 390 15.81 -2.74 -12.62
N VAL A 391 17.01 -2.87 -13.18
CA VAL A 391 17.23 -3.50 -14.49
C VAL A 391 17.03 -5.02 -14.38
N ALA A 392 17.59 -5.63 -13.34
CA ALA A 392 17.44 -7.06 -13.09
C ALA A 392 15.98 -7.44 -12.80
N LEU A 393 15.28 -6.62 -12.04
CA LEU A 393 13.86 -6.84 -11.72
C LEU A 393 12.97 -6.77 -12.97
N LYS A 394 13.24 -5.82 -13.86
CA LYS A 394 12.47 -5.65 -15.12
C LYS A 394 12.56 -6.89 -16.02
N ASN A 395 13.67 -7.62 -15.97
CA ASN A 395 13.90 -8.82 -16.76
C ASN A 395 13.45 -10.11 -16.05
N ALA A 396 12.98 -10.02 -14.81
CA ALA A 396 12.53 -11.16 -14.02
C ALA A 396 11.02 -11.37 -14.15
N THR A 397 10.61 -12.64 -14.16
CA THR A 397 9.19 -13.03 -14.16
C THR A 397 8.87 -13.70 -12.83
N PRO A 398 7.83 -13.23 -12.10
CA PRO A 398 7.44 -13.85 -10.84
C PRO A 398 6.92 -15.28 -11.06
N VAL A 399 7.22 -16.16 -10.12
CA VAL A 399 6.72 -17.55 -10.09
C VAL A 399 5.52 -17.73 -9.18
N GLY A 400 5.26 -16.74 -8.30
CA GLY A 400 4.13 -16.74 -7.40
C GLY A 400 3.97 -15.39 -6.70
N ARG A 401 2.87 -15.25 -5.96
CA ARG A 401 2.57 -14.04 -5.19
C ARG A 401 1.94 -14.39 -3.86
N GLY A 402 2.45 -13.79 -2.79
CA GLY A 402 1.82 -13.76 -1.47
C GLY A 402 1.41 -12.36 -1.08
N LEU A 403 1.18 -12.13 0.21
CA LEU A 403 0.88 -10.81 0.76
C LEU A 403 2.18 -10.05 1.01
N ALA A 404 2.19 -8.78 0.67
CA ALA A 404 3.26 -7.83 0.97
C ALA A 404 3.29 -7.51 2.47
N ALA A 405 3.82 -8.43 3.27
CA ALA A 405 3.69 -8.40 4.73
C ALA A 405 4.67 -7.49 5.42
N SER A 406 5.90 -7.41 4.94
CA SER A 406 6.92 -6.47 5.41
C SER A 406 7.81 -6.05 4.26
N PRO A 407 8.02 -4.74 4.06
CA PRO A 407 8.66 -4.23 2.86
C PRO A 407 10.13 -4.60 2.74
N GLY A 408 10.67 -4.43 1.53
CA GLY A 408 12.04 -4.70 1.18
C GLY A 408 12.20 -5.86 0.20
N ALA A 409 13.40 -5.99 -0.33
CA ALA A 409 13.79 -7.06 -1.23
C ALA A 409 14.78 -8.00 -0.55
N ALA A 410 14.61 -9.29 -0.72
CA ALA A 410 15.52 -10.30 -0.18
C ALA A 410 15.87 -11.34 -1.23
N CYS A 411 17.12 -11.74 -1.24
CA CYS A 411 17.63 -12.82 -2.07
C CYS A 411 18.50 -13.74 -1.21
N GLY A 412 18.26 -15.03 -1.24
CA GLY A 412 19.02 -15.99 -0.48
C GLY A 412 18.71 -17.43 -0.84
N GLN A 413 19.46 -18.33 -0.21
CA GLN A 413 19.25 -19.76 -0.34
C GLN A 413 18.13 -20.23 0.58
N ILE A 414 17.27 -21.09 0.10
CA ILE A 414 16.12 -21.59 0.85
C ILE A 414 16.58 -22.45 2.03
N VAL A 415 16.05 -22.13 3.21
CA VAL A 415 16.11 -22.97 4.41
C VAL A 415 14.71 -23.12 4.99
N PHE A 416 14.45 -24.24 5.67
CA PHE A 416 13.12 -24.59 6.18
C PHE A 416 13.01 -24.53 7.69
N THR A 417 14.11 -24.33 8.41
CA THR A 417 14.10 -24.23 9.86
C THR A 417 14.86 -23.02 10.37
N ALA A 418 14.46 -22.51 11.52
CA ALA A 418 15.15 -21.41 12.19
C ALA A 418 16.60 -21.78 12.53
N ALA A 419 16.85 -23.03 12.94
CA ALA A 419 18.18 -23.53 13.24
C ALA A 419 19.10 -23.51 11.99
N ASP A 420 18.58 -23.92 10.84
CA ASP A 420 19.35 -23.90 9.59
C ASP A 420 19.65 -22.46 9.16
N ALA A 421 18.72 -21.53 9.31
CA ALA A 421 18.94 -20.11 9.01
C ALA A 421 20.09 -19.54 9.84
N LYS A 422 20.12 -19.84 11.14
CA LYS A 422 21.21 -19.44 12.05
C LYS A 422 22.55 -20.07 11.66
N ALA A 423 22.56 -21.37 11.41
CA ALA A 423 23.77 -22.11 11.06
C ALA A 423 24.38 -21.64 9.74
N TRP A 424 23.55 -21.43 8.72
CA TRP A 424 24.00 -20.97 7.41
C TRP A 424 24.52 -19.53 7.46
N LYS A 425 23.88 -18.66 8.23
CA LYS A 425 24.38 -17.30 8.43
C LYS A 425 25.75 -17.28 9.11
N ALA A 426 25.96 -18.14 10.10
CA ALA A 426 27.27 -18.30 10.75
C ALA A 426 28.37 -18.69 9.77
N ASN A 427 28.03 -19.41 8.70
CA ASN A 427 28.93 -19.77 7.60
C ASN A 427 29.00 -18.70 6.48
N GLY A 428 28.39 -17.53 6.66
CA GLY A 428 28.41 -16.44 5.70
C GLY A 428 27.42 -16.58 4.54
N GLN A 429 26.48 -17.51 4.61
CA GLN A 429 25.47 -17.73 3.57
C GLN A 429 24.23 -16.87 3.82
N LYS A 430 23.70 -16.29 2.75
CA LYS A 430 22.42 -15.57 2.75
C LYS A 430 21.28 -16.55 2.58
N THR A 431 20.26 -16.45 3.41
CA THR A 431 19.13 -17.39 3.40
C THR A 431 17.78 -16.69 3.31
N VAL A 432 16.80 -17.40 2.75
CA VAL A 432 15.38 -17.08 2.85
C VAL A 432 14.73 -18.21 3.63
N LEU A 433 14.13 -17.87 4.76
CA LEU A 433 13.43 -18.83 5.61
C LEU A 433 12.02 -19.06 5.07
N VAL A 434 11.74 -20.30 4.70
CA VAL A 434 10.43 -20.71 4.15
C VAL A 434 9.75 -21.64 5.13
N ARG A 435 8.58 -21.24 5.64
CA ARG A 435 7.80 -21.99 6.63
C ARG A 435 6.35 -22.11 6.21
N LEU A 436 5.63 -23.11 6.71
CA LEU A 436 4.17 -23.13 6.65
C LEU A 436 3.60 -21.92 7.38
N GLU A 437 4.04 -21.70 8.59
CA GLU A 437 3.78 -20.54 9.44
C GLU A 437 4.93 -20.40 10.43
N THR A 438 5.15 -19.21 10.98
CA THR A 438 6.16 -18.99 12.01
C THR A 438 5.55 -18.94 13.40
N SER A 439 6.34 -19.30 14.39
CA SER A 439 6.02 -19.20 15.80
C SER A 439 7.06 -18.35 16.54
N PRO A 440 6.84 -17.96 17.79
CA PRO A 440 7.81 -17.23 18.57
C PRO A 440 9.20 -17.90 18.67
N GLU A 441 9.24 -19.22 18.55
CA GLU A 441 10.49 -20.00 18.55
C GLU A 441 11.35 -19.75 17.31
N ASP A 442 10.75 -19.28 16.22
CA ASP A 442 11.43 -19.01 14.95
C ASP A 442 12.14 -17.63 14.91
N ILE A 443 11.96 -16.79 15.91
CA ILE A 443 12.44 -15.39 15.91
C ILE A 443 13.94 -15.29 15.60
N GLU A 444 14.78 -16.13 16.20
CA GLU A 444 16.24 -16.12 15.96
C GLU A 444 16.59 -16.51 14.53
N GLY A 445 15.86 -17.44 13.94
CA GLY A 445 16.01 -17.81 12.53
C GLY A 445 15.51 -16.72 11.60
N MET A 446 14.42 -16.06 11.96
CA MET A 446 13.88 -14.91 11.21
C MET A 446 14.89 -13.76 11.17
N LYS A 447 15.55 -13.45 12.29
CA LYS A 447 16.63 -12.46 12.36
C LYS A 447 17.87 -12.84 11.53
N ALA A 448 18.14 -14.12 11.40
CA ALA A 448 19.30 -14.63 10.68
C ALA A 448 19.07 -14.65 9.16
N ALA A 449 17.84 -14.80 8.71
CA ALA A 449 17.49 -14.83 7.29
C ALA A 449 17.47 -13.43 6.69
N GLU A 450 17.72 -13.33 5.37
CA GLU A 450 17.55 -12.07 4.62
C GLU A 450 16.06 -11.76 4.39
N GLY A 451 15.21 -12.77 4.35
CA GLY A 451 13.78 -12.66 4.18
C GLY A 451 13.02 -13.88 4.64
N ILE A 452 11.72 -13.69 4.84
CA ILE A 452 10.80 -14.71 5.34
C ILE A 452 9.66 -14.91 4.34
N LEU A 453 9.37 -16.17 4.01
CA LEU A 453 8.26 -16.58 3.17
C LEU A 453 7.41 -17.58 3.92
N THR A 454 6.10 -17.31 4.04
CA THR A 454 5.17 -18.25 4.66
C THR A 454 4.05 -18.65 3.71
N VAL A 455 3.58 -19.89 3.84
CA VAL A 455 2.44 -20.41 3.08
C VAL A 455 1.13 -19.91 3.66
N ARG A 456 1.04 -19.85 4.99
CA ARG A 456 -0.12 -19.41 5.76
C ARG A 456 0.17 -18.09 6.45
N GLY A 457 -0.90 -17.42 6.83
CA GLY A 457 -0.84 -16.17 7.59
C GLY A 457 -1.25 -14.95 6.78
N GLY A 458 -1.88 -14.01 7.45
CA GLY A 458 -2.29 -12.72 6.92
C GLY A 458 -1.29 -11.61 7.26
N MET A 459 -1.70 -10.37 6.99
CA MET A 459 -0.91 -9.16 7.31
C MET A 459 -0.64 -8.96 8.80
N THR A 460 -1.38 -9.64 9.64
CA THR A 460 -1.30 -9.56 11.10
C THR A 460 -0.81 -10.87 11.75
N SER A 461 -0.37 -11.82 10.93
CA SER A 461 0.26 -13.06 11.41
C SER A 461 1.55 -12.79 12.17
N HIS A 462 1.98 -13.76 12.96
CA HIS A 462 3.25 -13.69 13.69
C HIS A 462 4.42 -13.32 12.76
N ALA A 463 4.55 -14.00 11.61
CA ALA A 463 5.60 -13.71 10.64
C ALA A 463 5.57 -12.25 10.17
N ALA A 464 4.40 -11.75 9.81
CA ALA A 464 4.23 -10.39 9.32
C ALA A 464 4.56 -9.32 10.39
N VAL A 465 4.05 -9.50 11.60
CA VAL A 465 4.25 -8.55 12.71
C VAL A 465 5.71 -8.51 13.15
N VAL A 466 6.31 -9.67 13.34
CA VAL A 466 7.71 -9.77 13.80
C VAL A 466 8.67 -9.26 12.72
N ALA A 467 8.45 -9.62 11.44
CA ALA A 467 9.29 -9.13 10.35
C ALA A 467 9.24 -7.60 10.22
N ARG A 468 8.05 -7.00 10.32
CA ARG A 468 7.92 -5.53 10.34
C ARG A 468 8.64 -4.88 11.50
N GLY A 469 8.54 -5.48 12.68
CA GLY A 469 9.27 -5.00 13.86
C GLY A 469 10.78 -5.04 13.70
N MET A 470 11.29 -6.06 13.03
CA MET A 470 12.73 -6.24 12.77
C MET A 470 13.22 -5.44 11.55
N GLY A 471 12.34 -4.97 10.70
CA GLY A 471 12.68 -4.38 9.39
C GLY A 471 13.15 -5.40 8.35
N GLU A 472 12.76 -6.66 8.50
CA GLU A 472 13.11 -7.75 7.59
C GLU A 472 12.02 -7.94 6.52
N CYS A 473 12.44 -8.29 5.30
CA CYS A 473 11.53 -8.58 4.19
C CYS A 473 10.65 -9.79 4.51
N CYS A 474 9.35 -9.67 4.29
CA CYS A 474 8.43 -10.79 4.48
C CYS A 474 7.33 -10.83 3.43
N VAL A 475 7.17 -12.00 2.83
CA VAL A 475 6.01 -12.36 2.01
C VAL A 475 5.25 -13.44 2.76
N SER A 476 4.01 -13.20 3.12
CA SER A 476 3.19 -14.16 3.88
C SER A 476 1.98 -14.63 3.09
N GLY A 477 1.42 -15.76 3.50
CA GLY A 477 0.16 -16.25 2.96
C GLY A 477 0.21 -16.62 1.47
N CYS A 478 1.34 -17.12 0.96
CA CYS A 478 1.43 -17.62 -0.40
C CYS A 478 0.75 -18.99 -0.52
N GLN A 479 -0.55 -19.02 -0.70
CA GLN A 479 -1.37 -20.23 -0.78
C GLN A 479 -1.10 -21.09 -2.03
N GLU A 480 -0.44 -20.53 -3.02
CA GLU A 480 -0.01 -21.27 -4.24
C GLU A 480 1.11 -22.30 -3.95
N ILE A 481 1.79 -22.15 -2.81
CA ILE A 481 2.85 -23.06 -2.39
C ILE A 481 2.23 -24.34 -1.82
N THR A 482 2.69 -25.50 -2.34
CA THR A 482 2.48 -26.80 -1.70
C THR A 482 3.79 -27.23 -1.06
N MET A 483 3.84 -27.29 0.28
CA MET A 483 5.05 -27.55 1.04
C MET A 483 5.11 -28.94 1.63
N ASP A 484 6.30 -29.53 1.57
CA ASP A 484 6.70 -30.72 2.29
C ASP A 484 7.91 -30.37 3.18
N GLU A 485 7.66 -30.00 4.43
CA GLU A 485 8.70 -29.56 5.36
C GLU A 485 9.68 -30.69 5.71
N ASP A 486 9.20 -31.92 5.82
CA ASP A 486 10.05 -33.08 6.15
C ASP A 486 11.02 -33.40 5.03
N ALA A 487 10.57 -33.33 3.80
CA ALA A 487 11.41 -33.51 2.61
C ALA A 487 12.21 -32.26 2.22
N LYS A 488 12.05 -31.14 2.96
CA LYS A 488 12.70 -29.85 2.70
C LYS A 488 12.56 -29.40 1.25
N LYS A 489 11.32 -29.37 0.76
CA LYS A 489 10.97 -28.92 -0.60
C LYS A 489 9.58 -28.31 -0.65
N PHE A 490 9.34 -27.48 -1.67
CA PHE A 490 8.01 -26.96 -1.98
C PHE A 490 7.80 -26.83 -3.50
N PHE A 491 6.54 -26.78 -3.91
CA PHE A 491 6.11 -26.60 -5.29
C PHE A 491 5.51 -25.20 -5.45
N LEU A 492 5.97 -24.46 -6.44
CA LEU A 492 5.44 -23.14 -6.77
C LEU A 492 5.68 -22.85 -8.26
N GLY A 493 4.64 -22.34 -8.95
CA GLY A 493 4.75 -21.94 -10.35
C GLY A 493 5.20 -23.06 -11.30
N GLY A 494 4.84 -24.30 -11.02
CA GLY A 494 5.20 -25.46 -11.83
C GLY A 494 6.63 -25.98 -11.60
N LYS A 495 7.35 -25.45 -10.62
CA LYS A 495 8.72 -25.83 -10.26
C LYS A 495 8.81 -26.37 -8.83
N VAL A 496 9.74 -27.30 -8.62
CA VAL A 496 10.12 -27.81 -7.29
C VAL A 496 11.32 -27.03 -6.79
N PHE A 497 11.22 -26.50 -5.59
CA PHE A 497 12.31 -25.83 -4.89
C PHE A 497 12.80 -26.67 -3.72
N HIS A 498 14.11 -26.83 -3.62
CA HIS A 498 14.77 -27.59 -2.56
C HIS A 498 15.58 -26.68 -1.64
N GLU A 499 15.93 -27.18 -0.48
CA GLU A 499 16.88 -26.51 0.42
C GLU A 499 18.17 -26.19 -0.32
N GLY A 500 18.64 -24.94 -0.20
CA GLY A 500 19.83 -24.44 -0.87
C GLY A 500 19.59 -23.83 -2.25
N ASP A 501 18.42 -23.99 -2.85
CA ASP A 501 18.08 -23.28 -4.09
C ASP A 501 17.95 -21.79 -3.83
N TRP A 502 18.31 -20.96 -4.81
CA TRP A 502 18.20 -19.52 -4.69
C TRP A 502 16.77 -19.04 -4.94
N LEU A 503 16.32 -18.16 -4.09
CA LEU A 503 15.00 -17.56 -4.17
C LEU A 503 15.10 -16.05 -3.90
N SER A 504 14.33 -15.26 -4.63
CA SER A 504 14.20 -13.83 -4.40
C SER A 504 12.75 -13.48 -4.09
N ILE A 505 12.52 -12.69 -3.04
CA ILE A 505 11.19 -12.27 -2.61
C ILE A 505 11.12 -10.76 -2.47
N ASP A 506 9.98 -10.20 -2.84
CA ASP A 506 9.69 -8.78 -2.74
C ASP A 506 8.60 -8.55 -1.69
N GLY A 507 9.00 -8.13 -0.51
CA GLY A 507 8.09 -7.85 0.59
C GLY A 507 7.22 -6.61 0.38
N SER A 508 7.56 -5.75 -0.59
CA SER A 508 6.76 -4.55 -0.93
C SER A 508 5.61 -4.86 -1.90
N THR A 509 5.75 -5.89 -2.72
CA THR A 509 4.75 -6.29 -3.74
C THR A 509 4.12 -7.65 -3.47
N GLY A 510 4.78 -8.51 -2.70
CA GLY A 510 4.40 -9.90 -2.47
C GLY A 510 4.88 -10.88 -3.55
N TYR A 511 5.57 -10.42 -4.58
CA TYR A 511 6.06 -11.29 -5.65
C TYR A 511 7.23 -12.17 -5.23
N ILE A 512 7.28 -13.38 -5.78
CA ILE A 512 8.31 -14.39 -5.56
C ILE A 512 8.95 -14.70 -6.90
N TYR A 513 10.28 -14.76 -6.92
CA TYR A 513 11.08 -15.00 -8.13
C TYR A 513 12.02 -16.18 -7.93
N ASP A 514 12.18 -16.98 -8.98
CA ASP A 514 13.18 -18.06 -9.02
C ASP A 514 14.57 -17.50 -9.27
N GLY A 515 15.55 -17.91 -8.49
CA GLY A 515 16.95 -17.54 -8.65
C GLY A 515 17.35 -16.24 -7.97
N VAL A 516 18.45 -15.67 -8.42
CA VAL A 516 19.09 -14.48 -7.84
C VAL A 516 18.66 -13.22 -8.56
N ILE A 517 18.08 -12.29 -7.84
CA ILE A 517 17.93 -10.89 -8.26
C ILE A 517 18.78 -10.04 -7.32
N PRO A 518 19.78 -9.29 -7.82
CA PRO A 518 20.64 -8.46 -6.98
C PRO A 518 19.82 -7.41 -6.20
N THR A 519 20.22 -7.16 -4.95
CA THR A 519 19.62 -6.15 -4.09
C THR A 519 20.53 -4.93 -3.95
N VAL A 520 19.93 -3.75 -3.74
CA VAL A 520 20.61 -2.49 -3.45
C VAL A 520 20.20 -2.03 -2.06
N ASP A 521 21.16 -1.68 -1.23
CA ASP A 521 20.90 -1.22 0.14
C ASP A 521 20.09 0.08 0.15
N ALA A 522 19.31 0.27 1.22
CA ALA A 522 18.54 1.48 1.45
C ALA A 522 19.48 2.69 1.60
N THR A 523 19.23 3.74 0.85
CA THR A 523 19.98 5.00 0.91
C THR A 523 19.05 6.11 1.40
N ILE A 524 19.29 6.61 2.61
CA ILE A 524 18.58 7.76 3.17
C ILE A 524 19.35 9.02 2.76
N ALA A 525 18.74 9.85 1.91
CA ALA A 525 19.30 11.12 1.49
C ALA A 525 19.09 12.23 2.54
N GLY A 526 19.85 13.33 2.42
CA GLY A 526 19.71 14.50 3.30
C GLY A 526 18.33 15.14 3.26
N GLU A 527 17.63 15.04 2.15
CA GLU A 527 16.24 15.48 1.98
C GLU A 527 15.26 14.77 2.91
N PHE A 528 15.50 13.51 3.23
CA PHE A 528 14.70 12.77 4.20
C PHE A 528 14.69 13.48 5.57
N GLY A 529 15.83 13.89 6.06
CA GLY A 529 15.97 14.63 7.31
C GLY A 529 15.24 15.97 7.28
N ARG A 530 15.34 16.70 6.17
CA ARG A 530 14.64 17.99 5.97
C ARG A 530 13.11 17.82 6.04
N ILE A 531 12.58 16.85 5.31
CA ILE A 531 11.13 16.54 5.32
C ILE A 531 10.67 16.13 6.71
N MET A 532 11.40 15.27 7.38
CA MET A 532 11.06 14.84 8.73
C MET A 532 11.09 15.97 9.76
N ASN A 533 12.05 16.88 9.67
CA ASN A 533 12.12 18.06 10.52
C ASN A 533 10.91 18.99 10.29
N TRP A 534 10.51 19.18 9.04
CA TRP A 534 9.29 19.94 8.74
C TRP A 534 8.04 19.23 9.27
N ALA A 535 7.95 17.92 9.12
CA ALA A 535 6.84 17.13 9.65
C ALA A 535 6.72 17.30 11.18
N ASP A 536 7.83 17.19 11.91
CA ASP A 536 7.84 17.34 13.36
C ASP A 536 7.40 18.75 13.81
N LYS A 537 7.68 19.76 12.99
CA LYS A 537 7.28 21.15 13.26
C LYS A 537 5.76 21.35 13.22
N PHE A 538 5.05 20.58 12.39
CA PHE A 538 3.61 20.77 12.14
C PHE A 538 2.70 19.76 12.81
N ARG A 539 3.18 18.55 13.15
CA ARG A 539 2.35 17.52 13.78
C ARG A 539 1.96 17.89 15.21
N LYS A 540 0.77 17.48 15.60
CA LYS A 540 0.26 17.57 16.98
C LYS A 540 0.42 16.25 17.71
N LEU A 541 0.16 15.13 17.03
CA LEU A 541 0.36 13.79 17.58
C LEU A 541 1.85 13.51 17.85
N HIS A 542 2.13 12.99 19.04
CA HIS A 542 3.40 12.35 19.30
C HIS A 542 3.46 10.98 18.65
N VAL A 543 4.67 10.52 18.33
CA VAL A 543 4.88 9.21 17.74
C VAL A 543 5.80 8.39 18.62
N ARG A 544 5.27 7.30 19.14
CA ARG A 544 6.01 6.29 19.92
C ARG A 544 6.23 5.03 19.10
N THR A 545 6.97 4.09 19.64
CA THR A 545 7.22 2.81 18.99
C THR A 545 6.76 1.63 19.83
N ASN A 546 6.44 0.53 19.14
CA ASN A 546 6.28 -0.78 19.73
C ASN A 546 7.65 -1.48 19.67
N ALA A 547 8.30 -1.71 20.79
CA ALA A 547 9.63 -2.31 20.84
C ALA A 547 9.79 -3.14 22.11
N ASP A 548 10.31 -4.35 21.92
CA ASP A 548 10.52 -5.32 23.00
C ASP A 548 12.02 -5.57 23.27
N THR A 549 12.89 -5.09 22.40
CA THR A 549 14.35 -5.24 22.47
C THR A 549 15.06 -3.88 22.45
N PRO A 550 16.25 -3.80 23.09
CA PRO A 550 17.05 -2.57 23.05
C PRO A 550 17.45 -2.15 21.63
N ARG A 551 17.72 -3.12 20.75
CA ARG A 551 18.05 -2.89 19.34
C ARG A 551 16.91 -2.15 18.63
N ASP A 552 15.68 -2.65 18.76
CA ASP A 552 14.52 -2.07 18.13
C ASP A 552 14.19 -0.69 18.72
N ALA A 553 14.33 -0.53 20.03
CA ALA A 553 14.16 0.73 20.73
C ALA A 553 15.15 1.81 20.24
N ARG A 554 16.43 1.46 20.09
CA ARG A 554 17.45 2.38 19.54
C ARG A 554 17.16 2.74 18.09
N LYS A 555 16.81 1.76 17.28
CA LYS A 555 16.45 2.00 15.87
C LYS A 555 15.27 2.94 15.74
N ALA A 556 14.22 2.71 16.52
CA ALA A 556 13.04 3.58 16.54
C ALA A 556 13.39 4.99 17.00
N ARG A 557 14.21 5.15 18.02
CA ARG A 557 14.67 6.47 18.47
C ARG A 557 15.47 7.19 17.39
N GLU A 558 16.36 6.52 16.68
CA GLU A 558 17.08 7.06 15.53
C GLU A 558 16.12 7.55 14.44
N LEU A 559 15.03 6.83 14.23
CA LEU A 559 13.98 7.20 13.30
C LEU A 559 13.00 8.25 13.83
N GLY A 560 13.20 8.72 15.05
CA GLY A 560 12.46 9.84 15.64
C GLY A 560 11.34 9.48 16.61
N ALA A 561 11.31 8.25 17.14
CA ALA A 561 10.35 7.86 18.16
C ALA A 561 10.56 8.65 19.46
N GLU A 562 9.46 9.08 20.06
CA GLU A 562 9.45 9.91 21.26
C GLU A 562 9.24 9.11 22.57
N GLY A 563 9.20 7.80 22.46
CA GLY A 563 9.04 6.87 23.56
C GLY A 563 8.66 5.47 23.07
N ILE A 564 8.45 4.56 23.99
CA ILE A 564 7.84 3.26 23.72
C ILE A 564 6.37 3.33 24.15
N GLY A 565 5.46 3.09 23.20
CA GLY A 565 4.02 3.00 23.45
C GLY A 565 3.55 1.61 23.83
N LEU A 566 4.34 0.58 23.47
CA LEU A 566 4.07 -0.80 23.81
C LEU A 566 5.39 -1.59 23.88
N CYS A 567 5.67 -2.14 25.06
CA CYS A 567 6.63 -3.21 25.26
C CYS A 567 5.86 -4.46 25.69
N ARG A 568 5.96 -5.53 24.91
CA ARG A 568 5.32 -6.83 25.16
C ARG A 568 6.28 -7.70 25.99
N THR A 569 5.97 -7.90 27.25
CA THR A 569 6.88 -8.63 28.16
C THR A 569 6.97 -10.12 27.87
N GLU A 570 5.93 -10.71 27.25
CA GLU A 570 5.93 -12.12 26.84
C GLU A 570 7.07 -12.50 25.91
N HIS A 571 7.49 -11.61 25.03
CA HIS A 571 8.55 -11.87 24.05
C HIS A 571 9.93 -12.05 24.73
N MET A 572 10.06 -11.62 25.99
CA MET A 572 11.29 -11.74 26.74
C MET A 572 11.52 -13.14 27.36
N PHE A 573 10.52 -14.03 27.28
CA PHE A 573 10.55 -15.33 27.96
C PHE A 573 10.95 -16.52 27.08
N PHE A 574 11.06 -16.36 25.79
CA PHE A 574 11.28 -17.48 24.86
C PHE A 574 12.74 -17.92 24.71
N GLU A 575 13.68 -17.20 25.26
CA GLU A 575 15.08 -17.64 25.32
C GLU A 575 15.21 -18.93 26.18
N PRO A 576 16.11 -19.88 25.84
CA PRO A 576 16.18 -21.19 26.47
C PRO A 576 16.30 -21.15 28.03
N ASP A 577 17.09 -20.25 28.56
CA ASP A 577 17.29 -20.11 30.00
C ASP A 577 16.04 -19.56 30.70
N ARG A 578 15.39 -18.65 30.04
CA ARG A 578 14.22 -17.93 30.56
C ARG A 578 12.97 -18.77 30.49
N ILE A 579 12.76 -19.49 29.39
CA ILE A 579 11.59 -20.36 29.22
C ILE A 579 11.59 -21.50 30.26
N ALA A 580 12.74 -22.01 30.63
CA ALA A 580 12.87 -23.05 31.65
C ALA A 580 12.35 -22.56 33.02
N ALA A 581 12.74 -21.34 33.43
CA ALA A 581 12.28 -20.72 34.68
C ALA A 581 10.76 -20.38 34.60
N PHE A 582 10.28 -19.96 33.45
CA PHE A 582 8.86 -19.67 33.24
C PHE A 582 8.01 -20.94 33.32
N ARG A 583 8.46 -22.04 32.71
CA ARG A 583 7.82 -23.36 32.79
C ARG A 583 7.82 -23.89 34.21
N GLU A 584 8.87 -23.65 35.00
CA GLU A 584 8.91 -23.96 36.44
C GLU A 584 7.78 -23.21 37.18
N MET A 585 7.58 -21.94 36.90
CA MET A 585 6.48 -21.15 37.45
C MET A 585 5.12 -21.75 37.11
N ILE A 586 4.91 -22.17 35.84
CA ILE A 586 3.69 -22.82 35.38
C ILE A 586 3.42 -24.14 36.10
N CYS A 587 4.47 -24.91 36.40
CA CYS A 587 4.38 -26.18 37.11
C CYS A 587 4.19 -26.04 38.62
N ALA A 588 4.28 -24.83 39.18
CA ALA A 588 4.12 -24.61 40.61
C ALA A 588 2.72 -24.93 41.11
N GLU A 589 2.61 -25.68 42.18
CA GLU A 589 1.37 -26.08 42.82
C GLU A 589 0.97 -25.16 43.99
N THR A 590 1.92 -24.43 44.54
CA THR A 590 1.72 -23.50 45.67
C THR A 590 2.18 -22.10 45.33
N VAL A 591 1.66 -21.09 46.02
CA VAL A 591 2.08 -19.68 45.86
C VAL A 591 3.58 -19.57 46.16
N GLN A 592 4.07 -20.25 47.18
CA GLN A 592 5.49 -20.22 47.54
C GLN A 592 6.40 -20.78 46.46
N GLN A 593 6.02 -21.88 45.82
CA GLN A 593 6.77 -22.44 44.70
C GLN A 593 6.75 -21.50 43.49
N ARG A 594 5.61 -20.84 43.23
CA ARG A 594 5.49 -19.87 42.15
C ARG A 594 6.37 -18.65 42.44
N GLU A 595 6.39 -18.12 43.62
CA GLU A 595 7.25 -17.02 44.01
C GLU A 595 8.75 -17.35 43.88
N LEU A 596 9.17 -18.57 44.20
CA LEU A 596 10.54 -19.02 43.99
C LEU A 596 10.91 -19.06 42.50
N ALA A 597 10.03 -19.57 41.66
CA ALA A 597 10.25 -19.58 40.22
C ALA A 597 10.29 -18.16 39.63
N LEU A 598 9.37 -17.29 40.06
CA LEU A 598 9.33 -15.87 39.65
C LEU A 598 10.58 -15.11 40.12
N ALA A 599 11.16 -15.43 41.26
CA ALA A 599 12.42 -14.86 41.70
C ALA A 599 13.60 -15.18 40.77
N LYS A 600 13.55 -16.27 40.05
CA LYS A 600 14.52 -16.61 38.98
C LYS A 600 14.31 -15.79 37.71
N ILE A 601 13.09 -15.43 37.39
CA ILE A 601 12.72 -14.66 36.19
C ILE A 601 13.00 -13.17 36.38
N LEU A 602 12.81 -12.64 37.59
CA LEU A 602 12.93 -11.22 37.88
C LEU A 602 14.22 -10.57 37.38
N PRO A 603 15.43 -11.15 37.64
CA PRO A 603 16.67 -10.57 37.16
C PRO A 603 16.73 -10.43 35.63
N TYR A 604 16.21 -11.39 34.88
CA TYR A 604 16.15 -11.32 33.42
C TYR A 604 15.27 -10.19 32.94
N GLN A 605 14.07 -10.05 33.47
CA GLN A 605 13.18 -8.96 33.16
C GLN A 605 13.72 -7.59 33.55
N GLN A 606 14.34 -7.52 34.72
CA GLN A 606 14.98 -6.28 35.16
C GLN A 606 16.08 -5.84 34.20
N ASP A 607 16.96 -6.75 33.77
CA ASP A 607 18.04 -6.46 32.84
C ASP A 607 17.47 -5.96 31.49
N ASP A 608 16.43 -6.61 30.98
CA ASP A 608 15.75 -6.19 29.74
C ASP A 608 15.17 -4.78 29.85
N PHE A 609 14.50 -4.48 30.95
CA PHE A 609 13.94 -3.15 31.18
C PHE A 609 15.01 -2.07 31.38
N GLU A 610 16.12 -2.40 32.06
CA GLU A 610 17.27 -1.50 32.16
C GLU A 610 17.77 -1.09 30.78
N GLU A 611 17.97 -2.06 29.88
CA GLU A 611 18.45 -1.81 28.54
C GLU A 611 17.46 -0.97 27.70
N LEU A 612 16.15 -1.17 27.88
CA LEU A 612 15.13 -0.36 27.24
C LEU A 612 15.12 1.08 27.75
N PHE A 613 15.21 1.29 29.07
CA PHE A 613 15.29 2.63 29.64
C PHE A 613 16.56 3.37 29.20
N GLU A 614 17.68 2.67 29.11
CA GLU A 614 18.93 3.21 28.57
C GLU A 614 18.78 3.61 27.10
N ALA A 615 18.16 2.76 26.30
CA ALA A 615 17.96 3.02 24.87
C ALA A 615 17.11 4.28 24.62
N LEU A 616 16.14 4.57 25.47
CA LEU A 616 15.21 5.70 25.35
C LEU A 616 15.68 6.98 26.03
N GLU A 617 16.75 6.95 26.79
CA GLU A 617 17.36 8.15 27.40
C GLU A 617 16.39 9.09 28.15
N GLY A 618 15.51 8.52 28.96
CA GLY A 618 14.54 9.25 29.76
C GLY A 618 13.21 9.53 29.05
N LYS A 619 13.02 9.12 27.80
CA LYS A 619 11.72 9.16 27.13
C LYS A 619 10.76 8.14 27.75
N PRO A 620 9.43 8.37 27.69
CA PRO A 620 8.45 7.46 28.27
C PRO A 620 8.56 6.03 27.73
N VAL A 621 8.41 5.03 28.61
CA VAL A 621 8.38 3.62 28.25
C VAL A 621 7.13 3.00 28.85
N THR A 622 6.19 2.59 28.00
CA THR A 622 4.98 1.87 28.39
C THR A 622 5.23 0.37 28.34
N ILE A 623 5.16 -0.28 29.48
CA ILE A 623 5.40 -1.70 29.65
C ILE A 623 4.07 -2.40 29.92
N ARG A 624 3.68 -3.27 29.02
CA ARG A 624 2.49 -4.11 29.19
C ARG A 624 2.83 -5.37 29.96
N PHE A 625 2.07 -5.66 31.00
CA PHE A 625 2.23 -6.89 31.76
C PHE A 625 1.84 -8.10 30.90
N LEU A 626 2.22 -9.28 31.37
CA LEU A 626 2.03 -10.55 30.68
C LEU A 626 0.60 -10.68 30.15
N ASP A 627 0.46 -10.90 28.84
CA ASP A 627 -0.83 -10.92 28.14
C ASP A 627 -1.27 -12.32 27.68
N PRO A 628 -0.44 -13.15 27.01
CA PRO A 628 -0.88 -14.44 26.49
C PRO A 628 -1.24 -15.44 27.60
N PRO A 629 -2.10 -16.42 27.33
CA PRO A 629 -2.37 -17.51 28.24
C PRO A 629 -1.16 -18.39 28.45
N LEU A 630 -1.08 -19.05 29.61
CA LEU A 630 0.09 -19.85 30.00
C LEU A 630 0.36 -21.03 29.07
N HIS A 631 -0.66 -21.54 28.37
CA HIS A 631 -0.47 -22.66 27.44
C HIS A 631 0.45 -22.32 26.26
N GLU A 632 0.66 -21.05 25.93
CA GLU A 632 1.60 -20.65 24.86
C GLU A 632 3.07 -20.90 25.25
N PHE A 633 3.37 -21.06 26.53
CA PHE A 633 4.72 -21.26 27.04
C PHE A 633 5.05 -22.72 27.37
N VAL A 634 4.07 -23.62 27.32
CA VAL A 634 4.31 -25.03 27.60
C VAL A 634 4.99 -25.73 26.43
N PRO A 635 5.76 -26.81 26.70
CA PRO A 635 6.40 -27.55 25.63
C PRO A 635 5.40 -28.30 24.75
N HIS A 636 5.73 -28.43 23.46
CA HIS A 636 4.89 -29.10 22.46
C HIS A 636 5.51 -30.42 21.96
N SER A 637 6.81 -30.60 22.09
CA SER A 637 7.50 -31.84 21.69
C SER A 637 7.64 -32.82 22.85
N GLU A 638 7.63 -34.12 22.53
CA GLU A 638 7.86 -35.18 23.55
C GLU A 638 9.16 -35.03 24.30
N ASP A 639 10.23 -34.63 23.59
CA ASP A 639 11.55 -34.48 24.19
C ASP A 639 11.60 -33.31 25.20
N GLU A 640 10.96 -32.18 24.86
CA GLU A 640 10.84 -31.04 25.79
C GLU A 640 9.96 -31.39 27.01
N ILE A 641 8.89 -32.17 26.80
CA ILE A 641 8.02 -32.64 27.89
C ILE A 641 8.82 -33.54 28.85
N LYS A 642 9.62 -34.46 28.30
CA LYS A 642 10.50 -35.31 29.10
C LYS A 642 11.55 -34.52 29.88
N LEU A 643 12.15 -33.50 29.26
CA LEU A 643 13.11 -32.60 29.92
C LEU A 643 12.45 -31.83 31.07
N LEU A 644 11.26 -31.27 30.83
CA LEU A 644 10.51 -30.56 31.85
C LEU A 644 10.11 -31.47 33.01
N ALA A 645 9.62 -32.66 32.73
CA ALA A 645 9.28 -33.66 33.72
C ALA A 645 10.48 -34.00 34.62
N LYS A 646 11.65 -34.21 34.03
CA LYS A 646 12.89 -34.47 34.74
C LYS A 646 13.31 -33.29 35.63
N SER A 647 13.29 -32.07 35.09
CA SER A 647 13.71 -30.86 35.80
C SER A 647 12.77 -30.53 36.97
N GLN A 648 11.51 -30.84 36.86
CA GLN A 648 10.50 -30.59 37.89
C GLN A 648 10.26 -31.78 38.82
N HIS A 649 11.01 -32.86 38.70
CA HIS A 649 10.82 -34.10 39.45
C HIS A 649 9.40 -34.65 39.39
N LYS A 650 8.76 -34.53 38.22
CA LYS A 650 7.41 -35.01 37.94
C LYS A 650 7.45 -36.09 36.87
N THR A 651 6.36 -36.87 36.77
CA THR A 651 6.22 -37.87 35.72
C THR A 651 5.86 -37.15 34.40
N VAL A 652 6.17 -37.80 33.27
CA VAL A 652 5.75 -37.31 31.95
C VAL A 652 4.22 -37.19 31.90
N ALA A 653 3.47 -38.16 32.41
CA ALA A 653 2.04 -38.12 32.49
C ALA A 653 1.50 -36.93 33.29
N ALA A 654 2.14 -36.55 34.39
CA ALA A 654 1.75 -35.37 35.18
C ALA A 654 1.94 -34.05 34.38
N ILE A 655 3.00 -33.95 33.60
CA ILE A 655 3.26 -32.80 32.74
C ILE A 655 2.24 -32.75 31.57
N GLU A 656 1.95 -33.89 30.96
CA GLU A 656 0.95 -33.96 29.90
C GLU A 656 -0.46 -33.58 30.41
N GLU A 657 -0.84 -34.02 31.60
CA GLU A 657 -2.10 -33.64 32.25
C GLU A 657 -2.15 -32.14 32.56
N LEU A 658 -1.04 -31.55 33.00
CA LEU A 658 -0.95 -30.11 33.21
C LEU A 658 -1.11 -29.34 31.90
N ILE A 659 -0.42 -29.74 30.85
CA ILE A 659 -0.55 -29.11 29.51
C ILE A 659 -1.99 -29.18 29.03
N GLU A 660 -2.62 -30.35 29.13
CA GLU A 660 -4.03 -30.52 28.77
C GLU A 660 -4.96 -29.63 29.59
N SER A 661 -4.69 -29.48 30.89
CA SER A 661 -5.49 -28.61 31.76
C SER A 661 -5.37 -27.12 31.41
N LEU A 662 -4.27 -26.73 30.80
CA LEU A 662 -4.02 -25.35 30.37
C LEU A 662 -4.50 -25.07 28.94
N HIS A 663 -4.91 -26.10 28.20
CA HIS A 663 -5.38 -25.96 26.84
C HIS A 663 -6.63 -25.07 26.75
N GLU A 664 -6.56 -24.06 25.92
CA GLU A 664 -7.63 -23.10 25.70
C GLU A 664 -8.31 -23.37 24.36
N PHE A 665 -9.63 -23.57 24.35
CA PHE A 665 -10.41 -23.71 23.11
C PHE A 665 -10.41 -22.42 22.30
N ASN A 666 -10.44 -21.28 22.96
CA ASN A 666 -10.31 -19.97 22.38
C ASN A 666 -9.32 -19.12 23.19
N PRO A 667 -8.03 -19.18 22.84
CA PRO A 667 -6.98 -18.48 23.57
C PRO A 667 -7.20 -16.97 23.70
N MET A 668 -7.84 -16.36 22.70
CA MET A 668 -8.08 -14.92 22.68
C MET A 668 -9.10 -14.48 23.74
N MET A 669 -9.98 -15.36 24.17
CA MET A 669 -11.04 -15.09 25.16
C MET A 669 -10.86 -15.86 26.47
N GLY A 670 -9.68 -16.49 26.64
CA GLY A 670 -9.40 -17.39 27.75
C GLY A 670 -8.76 -16.72 28.97
N HIS A 671 -8.01 -17.53 29.70
CA HIS A 671 -7.26 -17.14 30.90
C HIS A 671 -5.97 -16.45 30.55
N ARG A 672 -6.03 -15.18 30.24
CA ARG A 672 -4.93 -14.34 29.81
C ARG A 672 -5.02 -12.92 30.38
N GLY A 673 -3.94 -12.13 30.16
CA GLY A 673 -3.92 -10.70 30.51
C GLY A 673 -4.11 -10.45 31.99
N CYS A 674 -4.89 -9.46 32.34
CA CYS A 674 -5.15 -9.11 33.73
C CYS A 674 -5.81 -10.26 34.52
N ARG A 675 -6.47 -11.22 33.86
CA ARG A 675 -7.05 -12.39 34.50
C ARG A 675 -5.97 -13.26 35.16
N LEU A 676 -4.79 -13.33 34.55
CA LEU A 676 -3.62 -13.98 35.16
C LEU A 676 -3.14 -13.23 36.40
N SER A 677 -3.12 -11.91 36.35
CA SER A 677 -2.72 -11.06 37.48
C SER A 677 -3.72 -11.13 38.64
N VAL A 678 -4.98 -11.39 38.37
CA VAL A 678 -6.02 -11.64 39.40
C VAL A 678 -5.86 -13.02 40.02
N THR A 679 -5.67 -14.05 39.22
CA THR A 679 -5.54 -15.43 39.63
C THR A 679 -4.20 -15.71 40.29
N TYR A 680 -3.13 -15.12 39.74
CA TYR A 680 -1.75 -15.27 40.21
C TYR A 680 -1.11 -13.89 40.49
N PRO A 681 -1.50 -13.19 41.55
CA PRO A 681 -1.04 -11.83 41.87
C PRO A 681 0.47 -11.68 41.98
N GLU A 682 1.20 -12.76 42.29
CA GLU A 682 2.64 -12.80 42.39
C GLU A 682 3.34 -12.49 41.08
N ILE A 683 2.69 -12.76 39.91
CA ILE A 683 3.23 -12.40 38.61
C ILE A 683 3.28 -10.85 38.47
N ALA A 684 2.18 -10.18 38.84
CA ALA A 684 2.12 -8.72 38.82
C ALA A 684 3.14 -8.08 39.77
N ARG A 685 3.33 -8.65 40.94
CA ARG A 685 4.37 -8.22 41.90
C ARG A 685 5.75 -8.34 41.32
N MET A 686 6.07 -9.47 40.73
CA MET A 686 7.39 -9.70 40.11
C MET A 686 7.65 -8.70 39.00
N GLN A 687 6.71 -8.53 38.08
CA GLN A 687 6.87 -7.62 36.96
C GLN A 687 6.99 -6.16 37.41
N THR A 688 6.21 -5.74 38.41
CA THR A 688 6.33 -4.40 39.00
C THR A 688 7.70 -4.18 39.61
N SER A 689 8.21 -5.14 40.40
CA SER A 689 9.54 -5.05 40.99
C SER A 689 10.63 -4.95 39.93
N ALA A 690 10.55 -5.74 38.88
CA ALA A 690 11.49 -5.69 37.76
C ALA A 690 11.51 -4.32 37.08
N VAL A 691 10.34 -3.75 36.77
CA VAL A 691 10.20 -2.42 36.17
C VAL A 691 10.80 -1.32 37.02
N ILE A 692 10.42 -1.27 38.28
CA ILE A 692 10.85 -0.21 39.23
C ILE A 692 12.33 -0.32 39.54
N ARG A 693 12.85 -1.52 39.82
CA ARG A 693 14.27 -1.72 40.05
C ARG A 693 15.13 -1.33 38.86
N ALA A 694 14.69 -1.65 37.66
CA ALA A 694 15.34 -1.22 36.42
C ALA A 694 15.33 0.31 36.27
N ALA A 695 14.20 0.94 36.50
CA ALA A 695 14.08 2.39 36.46
C ALA A 695 14.96 3.10 37.50
N VAL A 696 14.99 2.60 38.71
CA VAL A 696 15.86 3.11 39.81
C VAL A 696 17.34 3.02 39.40
N LYS A 697 17.78 1.87 38.91
CA LYS A 697 19.17 1.66 38.52
C LYS A 697 19.60 2.59 37.39
N VAL A 698 18.79 2.73 36.36
CA VAL A 698 19.05 3.62 35.23
C VAL A 698 19.02 5.09 35.68
N GLN A 699 18.07 5.49 36.52
CA GLN A 699 18.02 6.84 37.07
C GLN A 699 19.26 7.20 37.88
N LYS A 700 19.76 6.29 38.70
CA LYS A 700 21.01 6.48 39.44
C LYS A 700 22.24 6.62 38.56
N SER A 701 22.27 5.86 37.46
CA SER A 701 23.37 5.92 36.46
C SER A 701 23.34 7.17 35.62
N HIS A 702 22.16 7.76 35.45
CA HIS A 702 21.94 8.94 34.59
C HIS A 702 21.11 10.02 35.33
N PRO A 703 21.74 10.76 36.26
CA PRO A 703 21.03 11.73 37.12
C PRO A 703 20.34 12.88 36.34
N THR A 704 20.80 13.17 35.14
CA THR A 704 20.22 14.22 34.29
C THR A 704 18.96 13.79 33.54
N TRP A 705 18.73 12.48 33.48
CA TRP A 705 17.51 11.95 32.85
C TRP A 705 16.35 11.96 33.84
N THR A 706 15.14 11.92 33.33
CA THR A 706 13.94 11.63 34.11
C THR A 706 13.34 10.34 33.56
N VAL A 707 13.66 9.21 34.18
CA VAL A 707 13.14 7.91 33.76
C VAL A 707 11.64 7.84 34.03
N LYS A 708 10.83 7.51 33.05
CA LYS A 708 9.36 7.57 33.08
C LYS A 708 8.75 6.19 32.77
N PRO A 709 8.69 5.27 33.72
CA PRO A 709 7.99 4.02 33.51
C PRO A 709 6.48 4.21 33.52
N GLU A 710 5.81 3.62 32.55
CA GLU A 710 4.35 3.54 32.44
C GLU A 710 3.94 2.07 32.44
N ILE A 711 3.19 1.64 33.43
CA ILE A 711 2.74 0.26 33.59
C ILE A 711 1.33 0.14 33.03
N MET A 712 1.16 -0.75 32.08
CA MET A 712 -0.09 -0.97 31.37
C MET A 712 -0.65 -2.36 31.64
N ILE A 713 -1.86 -2.40 32.15
CA ILE A 713 -2.59 -3.65 32.45
C ILE A 713 -3.40 -4.05 31.22
N PRO A 714 -3.15 -5.23 30.64
CA PRO A 714 -3.84 -5.68 29.44
C PRO A 714 -5.21 -6.31 29.75
N LEU A 715 -6.08 -6.34 28.77
CA LEU A 715 -7.35 -7.09 28.74
C LEU A 715 -8.35 -6.70 29.83
N THR A 716 -8.32 -5.50 30.29
CA THR A 716 -9.24 -5.00 31.33
C THR A 716 -10.65 -4.86 30.77
N CYS A 717 -11.64 -5.42 31.47
CA CYS A 717 -13.06 -5.26 31.12
C CYS A 717 -13.90 -4.63 32.22
N ASP A 718 -13.41 -4.62 33.46
CA ASP A 718 -14.11 -4.07 34.62
C ASP A 718 -13.19 -3.21 35.49
N SER A 719 -13.72 -2.12 36.02
CA SER A 719 -12.95 -1.21 36.88
C SER A 719 -12.48 -1.85 38.19
N LYS A 720 -13.22 -2.80 38.72
CA LYS A 720 -12.82 -3.54 39.94
C LYS A 720 -11.65 -4.46 39.69
N GLU A 721 -11.61 -5.08 38.52
CA GLU A 721 -10.49 -5.91 38.04
C GLU A 721 -9.22 -5.06 37.97
N LEU A 722 -9.28 -3.91 37.34
CA LEU A 722 -8.17 -2.98 37.24
C LEU A 722 -7.74 -2.47 38.61
N LYS A 723 -8.69 -2.13 39.47
CA LYS A 723 -8.41 -1.68 40.83
C LYS A 723 -7.63 -2.73 41.62
N PHE A 724 -8.05 -3.98 41.56
CA PHE A 724 -7.37 -5.10 42.24
C PHE A 724 -5.89 -5.21 41.81
N VAL A 725 -5.63 -5.22 40.49
CA VAL A 725 -4.27 -5.32 39.97
C VAL A 725 -3.46 -4.07 40.28
N LYS A 726 -4.05 -2.89 40.14
CA LYS A 726 -3.42 -1.60 40.43
C LYS A 726 -2.97 -1.50 41.89
N GLU A 727 -3.78 -1.96 42.84
CA GLU A 727 -3.41 -1.94 44.26
C GLU A 727 -2.15 -2.77 44.53
N ILE A 728 -2.00 -3.93 43.88
CA ILE A 728 -0.78 -4.75 43.94
C ILE A 728 0.41 -4.00 43.34
N VAL A 729 0.23 -3.42 42.17
CA VAL A 729 1.28 -2.66 41.46
C VAL A 729 1.76 -1.47 42.28
N VAL A 730 0.83 -0.65 42.77
CA VAL A 730 1.16 0.57 43.54
C VAL A 730 1.85 0.24 44.85
N LYS A 731 1.36 -0.78 45.59
CA LYS A 731 1.97 -1.26 46.83
C LYS A 731 3.40 -1.71 46.59
N THR A 732 3.62 -2.52 45.57
CA THR A 732 4.96 -3.06 45.23
C THR A 732 5.87 -1.95 44.73
N ALA A 733 5.41 -1.09 43.83
CA ALA A 733 6.22 -0.01 43.29
C ALA A 733 6.65 0.99 44.38
N ASN A 734 5.74 1.38 45.28
CA ASN A 734 6.05 2.31 46.37
C ASN A 734 7.04 1.70 47.36
N ALA A 735 6.93 0.40 47.64
CA ALA A 735 7.90 -0.30 48.50
C ALA A 735 9.31 -0.34 47.86
N GLU A 736 9.42 -0.63 46.59
CA GLU A 736 10.70 -0.65 45.86
C GLU A 736 11.31 0.76 45.76
N ILE A 737 10.53 1.81 45.54
CA ILE A 737 10.99 3.20 45.50
C ILE A 737 11.50 3.65 46.87
N ALA A 738 10.76 3.36 47.94
CA ALA A 738 11.12 3.71 49.29
C ALA A 738 12.44 3.02 49.72
N HIS A 739 12.62 1.76 49.34
CA HIS A 739 13.83 1.01 49.63
C HIS A 739 15.07 1.50 48.89
N ALA A 740 14.89 2.06 47.72
CA ALA A 740 15.95 2.48 46.80
C ALA A 740 16.51 3.88 47.09
N ASP A 741 15.83 4.69 47.90
CA ASP A 741 16.18 6.08 48.20
C ASP A 741 16.37 6.95 46.94
N VAL A 742 15.54 6.73 45.91
CA VAL A 742 15.48 7.48 44.67
C VAL A 742 14.03 7.74 44.32
N ASN A 743 13.71 8.96 43.89
CA ASN A 743 12.37 9.29 43.48
C ASN A 743 12.12 8.91 42.03
N ILE A 744 11.18 8.01 41.78
CA ILE A 744 10.70 7.59 40.47
C ILE A 744 9.22 7.90 40.38
N ALA A 745 8.85 8.76 39.43
CA ALA A 745 7.47 8.98 39.06
C ALA A 745 7.04 7.93 38.02
N TYR A 746 6.00 7.18 38.33
CA TYR A 746 5.45 6.15 37.43
C TYR A 746 3.95 6.36 37.28
N LYS A 747 3.40 5.79 36.20
CA LYS A 747 1.96 5.78 35.93
C LYS A 747 1.46 4.34 35.79
N VAL A 748 0.21 4.14 36.19
CA VAL A 748 -0.51 2.89 35.99
C VAL A 748 -1.74 3.19 35.14
N GLY A 749 -1.83 2.55 33.99
CA GLY A 749 -2.96 2.68 33.07
C GLY A 749 -3.39 1.33 32.53
N THR A 750 -4.24 1.37 31.54
CA THR A 750 -4.79 0.13 30.94
C THR A 750 -4.85 0.21 29.44
N MET A 751 -4.79 -0.95 28.82
CA MET A 751 -5.15 -1.13 27.42
C MET A 751 -6.66 -1.21 27.29
N ILE A 752 -7.24 -0.38 26.43
CA ILE A 752 -8.67 -0.46 26.06
C ILE A 752 -8.72 -1.31 24.79
N GLU A 753 -9.09 -2.54 24.94
CA GLU A 753 -9.11 -3.53 23.87
C GLU A 753 -10.35 -4.45 23.91
N ILE A 754 -11.17 -4.31 24.94
CA ILE A 754 -12.44 -5.01 25.08
C ILE A 754 -13.56 -3.99 24.90
N PRO A 755 -14.58 -4.27 24.08
CA PRO A 755 -15.71 -3.34 23.86
C PRO A 755 -16.38 -2.87 25.14
N ARG A 756 -16.55 -3.75 26.14
CA ARG A 756 -17.12 -3.38 27.45
C ARG A 756 -16.27 -2.31 28.16
N ALA A 757 -14.95 -2.39 28.07
CA ALA A 757 -14.06 -1.38 28.65
C ALA A 757 -14.27 0.01 28.01
N ALA A 758 -14.45 0.07 26.71
CA ALA A 758 -14.77 1.29 25.98
C ALA A 758 -16.12 1.88 26.41
N LEU A 759 -17.13 1.03 26.56
CA LEU A 759 -18.47 1.42 27.00
C LEU A 759 -18.54 1.90 28.45
N THR A 760 -17.64 1.44 29.30
CA THR A 760 -17.56 1.79 30.74
C THR A 760 -16.29 2.56 31.09
N ALA A 761 -15.73 3.30 30.13
CA ALA A 761 -14.46 4.00 30.25
C ALA A 761 -14.46 5.08 31.34
N ASP A 762 -15.59 5.67 31.66
CA ASP A 762 -15.77 6.58 32.79
C ASP A 762 -15.42 5.91 34.13
N GLN A 763 -15.83 4.69 34.34
CA GLN A 763 -15.51 3.93 35.54
C GLN A 763 -14.04 3.47 35.56
N ILE A 764 -13.53 3.02 34.40
CA ILE A 764 -12.13 2.59 34.27
C ILE A 764 -11.17 3.75 34.47
N ALA A 765 -11.50 4.95 34.00
CA ALA A 765 -10.68 6.14 34.16
C ALA A 765 -10.55 6.62 35.63
N LYS A 766 -11.39 6.18 36.54
CA LYS A 766 -11.21 6.41 37.98
C LYS A 766 -9.94 5.73 38.49
N GLU A 767 -9.57 4.61 37.90
CA GLU A 767 -8.42 3.81 38.29
C GLU A 767 -7.21 4.00 37.34
N ALA A 768 -7.45 4.16 36.04
CA ALA A 768 -6.40 4.31 35.03
C ALA A 768 -5.93 5.75 34.89
N GLN A 769 -4.62 5.96 34.90
CA GLN A 769 -4.00 7.27 34.65
C GLN A 769 -3.79 7.54 33.16
N PHE A 770 -3.83 6.52 32.32
CA PHE A 770 -3.79 6.62 30.87
C PHE A 770 -4.56 5.47 30.20
N PHE A 771 -4.98 5.70 28.95
CA PHE A 771 -5.54 4.69 28.08
C PHE A 771 -4.63 4.46 26.88
N CYS A 772 -4.47 3.20 26.49
CA CYS A 772 -3.88 2.83 25.21
C CYS A 772 -4.83 1.87 24.48
N PHE A 773 -5.25 2.23 23.29
CA PHE A 773 -6.15 1.40 22.50
C PHE A 773 -5.39 0.25 21.86
N GLY A 774 -5.69 -0.98 22.26
CA GLY A 774 -5.22 -2.22 21.63
C GLY A 774 -6.15 -2.60 20.49
N THR A 775 -6.00 -1.94 19.36
CA THR A 775 -6.96 -2.01 18.23
C THR A 775 -7.01 -3.37 17.55
N ASN A 776 -6.01 -4.21 17.68
CA ASN A 776 -6.07 -5.58 17.16
C ASN A 776 -7.17 -6.38 17.84
N ASP A 777 -7.15 -6.45 19.18
CA ASP A 777 -8.16 -7.15 19.96
C ASP A 777 -9.51 -6.43 19.93
N LEU A 778 -9.52 -5.12 19.99
CA LEU A 778 -10.74 -4.32 19.92
C LEU A 778 -11.48 -4.54 18.58
N THR A 779 -10.75 -4.59 17.49
CA THR A 779 -11.30 -4.91 16.17
C THR A 779 -11.87 -6.33 16.14
N GLN A 780 -11.10 -7.31 16.60
CA GLN A 780 -11.48 -8.71 16.63
C GLN A 780 -12.79 -8.93 17.41
N MET A 781 -12.91 -8.34 18.58
CA MET A 781 -14.09 -8.48 19.43
C MET A 781 -15.28 -7.67 18.93
N THR A 782 -15.05 -6.56 18.25
CA THR A 782 -16.10 -5.73 17.66
C THR A 782 -16.71 -6.37 16.43
N TYR A 783 -15.89 -6.96 15.56
CA TYR A 783 -16.36 -7.72 14.40
C TYR A 783 -16.87 -9.13 14.77
N GLY A 784 -16.41 -9.71 15.88
CA GLY A 784 -16.80 -11.04 16.31
C GLY A 784 -16.15 -12.18 15.52
N PHE A 785 -14.97 -11.96 14.94
CA PHE A 785 -14.17 -13.02 14.31
C PHE A 785 -12.70 -12.93 14.68
N SER A 786 -12.05 -14.10 14.66
CA SER A 786 -10.62 -14.21 14.96
C SER A 786 -9.76 -13.65 13.83
N ARG A 787 -8.77 -12.86 14.17
CA ARG A 787 -7.73 -12.38 13.25
C ARG A 787 -7.05 -13.53 12.51
N ASP A 788 -6.74 -14.61 13.22
CA ASP A 788 -6.01 -15.75 12.67
C ASP A 788 -6.87 -16.61 11.73
N ASP A 789 -8.18 -16.62 11.94
CA ASP A 789 -9.14 -17.38 11.13
C ASP A 789 -9.76 -16.57 9.97
N ALA A 790 -9.69 -15.26 10.02
CA ALA A 790 -10.37 -14.37 9.06
C ALA A 790 -9.92 -14.59 7.60
N GLY A 791 -8.67 -14.98 7.39
CA GLY A 791 -8.14 -15.31 6.06
C GLY A 791 -8.94 -16.36 5.29
N LYS A 792 -9.69 -17.19 5.98
CA LYS A 792 -10.53 -18.25 5.37
C LYS A 792 -11.71 -17.69 4.57
N PHE A 793 -12.20 -16.50 4.91
CA PHE A 793 -13.40 -15.92 4.29
C PHE A 793 -13.23 -14.48 3.80
N LEU A 794 -12.23 -13.72 4.26
CA LEU A 794 -12.06 -12.30 3.88
C LEU A 794 -11.85 -12.11 2.38
N SER A 795 -11.18 -13.04 1.70
CA SER A 795 -11.01 -12.97 0.24
C SER A 795 -12.35 -12.94 -0.48
N ALA A 796 -13.30 -13.79 -0.06
CA ALA A 796 -14.65 -13.82 -0.62
C ALA A 796 -15.42 -12.51 -0.31
N TYR A 797 -15.18 -11.90 0.85
CA TYR A 797 -15.79 -10.62 1.23
C TYR A 797 -15.29 -9.48 0.34
N TYR A 798 -14.01 -9.48 -0.02
CA TYR A 798 -13.46 -8.51 -0.97
C TYR A 798 -14.03 -8.71 -2.38
N ASP A 799 -14.07 -9.94 -2.85
CA ASP A 799 -14.60 -10.27 -4.19
C ASP A 799 -16.08 -9.89 -4.32
N LYS A 800 -16.84 -10.05 -3.25
CA LYS A 800 -18.26 -9.68 -3.19
C LYS A 800 -18.51 -8.22 -2.79
N LYS A 801 -17.45 -7.44 -2.60
CA LYS A 801 -17.50 -6.02 -2.24
C LYS A 801 -18.23 -5.73 -0.92
N ILE A 802 -18.19 -6.69 0.01
CA ILE A 802 -18.72 -6.52 1.37
C ILE A 802 -17.75 -5.68 2.20
N PHE A 803 -16.44 -6.00 2.13
CA PHE A 803 -15.38 -5.19 2.69
C PHE A 803 -14.48 -4.64 1.59
N GLU A 804 -14.07 -3.37 1.71
CA GLU A 804 -13.09 -2.75 0.83
C GLU A 804 -11.66 -2.99 1.30
N ASN A 805 -11.46 -3.09 2.61
CA ASN A 805 -10.14 -3.22 3.23
C ASN A 805 -10.15 -4.31 4.32
N ASP A 806 -8.95 -4.80 4.64
CA ASP A 806 -8.73 -5.64 5.80
C ASP A 806 -8.87 -4.78 7.09
N PRO A 807 -9.84 -5.08 7.98
CA PRO A 807 -10.05 -4.30 9.20
C PRO A 807 -8.90 -4.40 10.20
N PHE A 808 -8.00 -5.37 10.05
CA PHE A 808 -6.79 -5.50 10.87
C PHE A 808 -5.62 -4.69 10.34
N ALA A 809 -5.60 -4.37 9.05
CA ALA A 809 -4.60 -3.51 8.43
C ALA A 809 -4.98 -2.02 8.49
N LYS A 810 -6.24 -1.71 8.25
CA LYS A 810 -6.80 -0.37 8.26
C LYS A 810 -7.92 -0.26 9.30
N LEU A 811 -7.82 0.72 10.19
CA LEU A 811 -8.75 0.89 11.29
C LEU A 811 -10.19 1.10 10.79
N ASP A 812 -11.11 0.30 11.33
CA ASP A 812 -12.55 0.51 11.18
C ASP A 812 -12.98 1.77 11.93
N GLN A 813 -13.27 2.83 11.18
CA GLN A 813 -13.66 4.11 11.76
C GLN A 813 -15.13 4.15 12.19
N GLU A 814 -15.98 3.28 11.64
CA GLU A 814 -17.41 3.26 11.93
C GLU A 814 -17.76 2.51 13.22
N GLY A 815 -17.26 1.31 13.39
CA GLY A 815 -17.53 0.48 14.58
C GLY A 815 -16.50 0.68 15.67
N VAL A 816 -15.28 0.27 15.43
CA VAL A 816 -14.16 0.41 16.38
C VAL A 816 -13.88 1.88 16.70
N GLY A 817 -13.92 2.74 15.69
CA GLY A 817 -13.71 4.18 15.84
C GLY A 817 -14.73 4.84 16.77
N LYS A 818 -16.01 4.43 16.72
CA LYS A 818 -17.04 4.91 17.65
C LYS A 818 -16.77 4.48 19.09
N LEU A 819 -16.30 3.25 19.29
CA LEU A 819 -15.91 2.77 20.62
C LEU A 819 -14.72 3.57 21.16
N MET A 820 -13.75 3.88 20.33
CA MET A 820 -12.60 4.72 20.72
C MET A 820 -13.05 6.13 21.10
N GLU A 821 -13.89 6.75 20.29
CA GLU A 821 -14.45 8.10 20.57
C GLU A 821 -15.23 8.11 21.90
N MET A 822 -16.06 7.12 22.11
CA MET A 822 -16.82 6.96 23.36
C MET A 822 -15.90 6.80 24.57
N ALA A 823 -14.89 5.95 24.45
CA ALA A 823 -13.92 5.75 25.54
C ALA A 823 -13.14 7.01 25.89
N ILE A 824 -12.71 7.78 24.90
CA ILE A 824 -12.01 9.07 25.11
C ILE A 824 -12.94 10.06 25.79
N ARG A 825 -14.15 10.23 25.31
CA ARG A 825 -15.14 11.17 25.86
C ARG A 825 -15.50 10.82 27.31
N LEU A 826 -15.83 9.58 27.59
CA LEU A 826 -16.17 9.09 28.91
C LEU A 826 -14.99 9.17 29.87
N GLY A 827 -13.81 8.77 29.43
CA GLY A 827 -12.61 8.77 30.22
C GLY A 827 -12.16 10.19 30.61
N LYS A 828 -12.12 11.11 29.65
CA LYS A 828 -11.77 12.52 29.88
C LYS A 828 -12.82 13.26 30.67
N GLY A 829 -14.07 12.84 30.65
CA GLY A 829 -15.14 13.36 31.52
C GLY A 829 -14.88 13.15 33.03
N VAL A 830 -14.19 12.07 33.35
CA VAL A 830 -13.79 11.73 34.73
C VAL A 830 -12.38 12.23 35.04
N ARG A 831 -11.46 12.10 34.12
CA ARG A 831 -10.06 12.51 34.25
C ARG A 831 -9.69 13.40 33.05
N PRO A 832 -9.84 14.74 33.19
CA PRO A 832 -9.57 15.67 32.06
C PRO A 832 -8.18 15.55 31.45
N ASN A 833 -7.18 15.21 32.27
CA ASN A 833 -5.80 15.02 31.81
C ASN A 833 -5.46 13.59 31.40
N LEU A 834 -6.46 12.76 31.14
CA LEU A 834 -6.24 11.38 30.68
C LEU A 834 -5.43 11.36 29.38
N HIS A 835 -4.29 10.71 29.45
CA HIS A 835 -3.42 10.53 28.29
C HIS A 835 -3.88 9.32 27.49
N CYS A 836 -4.15 9.54 26.19
CA CYS A 836 -4.70 8.50 25.31
C CYS A 836 -3.79 8.26 24.11
N GLY A 837 -3.52 7.00 23.80
CA GLY A 837 -2.76 6.61 22.63
C GLY A 837 -3.28 5.34 21.98
N ILE A 838 -2.66 4.92 20.90
CA ILE A 838 -2.95 3.68 20.18
C ILE A 838 -1.66 2.91 19.99
N CYS A 839 -1.69 1.59 20.13
CA CYS A 839 -0.52 0.72 19.95
C CYS A 839 -0.78 -0.50 19.06
N GLY A 840 -1.98 -0.67 18.50
CA GLY A 840 -2.26 -1.73 17.53
C GLY A 840 -1.51 -1.51 16.22
N GLU A 841 -1.58 -2.48 15.32
CA GLU A 841 -0.94 -2.40 13.99
C GLU A 841 -1.40 -1.17 13.18
N HIS A 842 -2.56 -0.65 13.48
CA HIS A 842 -3.11 0.56 12.85
C HIS A 842 -2.30 1.84 13.14
N GLY A 843 -1.49 1.85 14.17
CA GLY A 843 -0.68 3.03 14.55
C GLY A 843 0.35 3.47 13.50
N GLY A 844 0.69 2.60 12.56
CA GLY A 844 1.57 2.90 11.42
C GLY A 844 0.85 3.11 10.09
N ASP A 845 -0.47 2.97 10.04
CA ASP A 845 -1.27 3.19 8.83
C ASP A 845 -1.66 4.68 8.69
N PRO A 846 -1.32 5.35 7.58
CA PRO A 846 -1.56 6.77 7.41
C PRO A 846 -3.01 7.22 7.62
N ALA A 847 -3.98 6.48 7.08
CA ALA A 847 -5.40 6.81 7.24
C ALA A 847 -5.86 6.65 8.70
N SER A 848 -5.36 5.64 9.40
CA SER A 848 -5.64 5.40 10.81
C SER A 848 -5.00 6.48 11.69
N VAL A 849 -3.78 6.92 11.37
CA VAL A 849 -3.11 8.04 12.06
C VAL A 849 -3.89 9.33 11.90
N GLU A 850 -4.39 9.63 10.71
CA GLU A 850 -5.25 10.79 10.47
C GLU A 850 -6.53 10.74 11.33
N PHE A 851 -7.16 9.58 11.40
CA PHE A 851 -8.33 9.37 12.27
C PHE A 851 -7.99 9.56 13.74
N CYS A 852 -6.87 9.05 14.23
CA CYS A 852 -6.39 9.27 15.59
C CYS A 852 -6.16 10.75 15.90
N HIS A 853 -5.64 11.50 14.92
CA HIS A 853 -5.51 12.96 15.04
C HIS A 853 -6.88 13.63 15.22
N LYS A 854 -7.87 13.26 14.42
CA LYS A 854 -9.24 13.79 14.52
C LYS A 854 -9.93 13.45 15.84
N LEU A 855 -9.65 12.28 16.40
CA LEU A 855 -10.15 11.88 17.71
C LEU A 855 -9.49 12.63 18.87
N GLY A 856 -8.40 13.35 18.64
CA GLY A 856 -7.65 14.05 19.67
C GLY A 856 -6.82 13.14 20.56
N LEU A 857 -6.30 12.02 20.02
CA LEU A 857 -5.32 11.21 20.73
C LEU A 857 -4.02 12.01 20.97
N ASP A 858 -3.29 11.64 22.00
CA ASP A 858 -2.02 12.27 22.35
C ASP A 858 -0.85 11.67 21.56
N TYR A 859 -0.90 10.38 21.27
CA TYR A 859 0.15 9.71 20.49
C TYR A 859 -0.38 8.51 19.70
N VAL A 860 0.38 8.13 18.69
CA VAL A 860 0.30 6.84 18.01
C VAL A 860 1.58 6.06 18.26
N SER A 861 1.50 4.74 18.36
CA SER A 861 2.65 3.86 18.55
C SER A 861 2.66 2.79 17.46
N CYS A 862 3.81 2.56 16.85
CA CYS A 862 3.96 1.65 15.71
C CYS A 862 5.33 0.96 15.75
N SER A 863 5.52 -0.02 14.87
CA SER A 863 6.82 -0.68 14.71
C SER A 863 7.91 0.33 14.32
N PRO A 864 9.19 0.06 14.65
CA PRO A 864 10.27 1.04 14.46
C PRO A 864 10.37 1.66 13.08
N TYR A 865 10.28 0.84 12.04
CA TYR A 865 10.41 1.30 10.65
C TYR A 865 9.19 2.09 10.13
N ARG A 866 8.07 2.04 10.84
CA ARG A 866 6.88 2.85 10.53
C ARG A 866 6.85 4.21 11.21
N VAL A 867 7.78 4.47 12.11
CA VAL A 867 7.87 5.76 12.83
C VAL A 867 7.94 6.96 11.87
N PRO A 868 8.78 6.97 10.83
CA PRO A 868 8.79 8.09 9.89
C PRO A 868 7.46 8.27 9.15
N ILE A 869 6.81 7.17 8.77
CA ILE A 869 5.51 7.17 8.10
C ILE A 869 4.46 7.81 9.02
N ALA A 870 4.40 7.40 10.27
CA ALA A 870 3.46 7.94 11.26
C ALA A 870 3.73 9.43 11.55
N ARG A 871 4.98 9.86 11.64
CA ARG A 871 5.37 11.27 11.82
C ARG A 871 4.87 12.12 10.65
N LEU A 872 5.09 11.66 9.43
CA LEU A 872 4.63 12.36 8.23
C LEU A 872 3.10 12.39 8.13
N ALA A 873 2.45 11.26 8.36
CA ALA A 873 0.98 11.18 8.36
C ALA A 873 0.34 12.08 9.43
N ALA A 874 0.92 12.13 10.62
CA ALA A 874 0.47 13.02 11.69
C ALA A 874 0.61 14.51 11.32
N ALA A 875 1.72 14.88 10.68
CA ALA A 875 1.93 16.23 10.17
C ALA A 875 0.91 16.61 9.10
N GLN A 876 0.68 15.72 8.14
CA GLN A 876 -0.32 15.93 7.09
C GLN A 876 -1.73 16.06 7.66
N ALA A 877 -2.10 15.25 8.64
CA ALA A 877 -3.38 15.36 9.32
C ALA A 877 -3.55 16.74 9.97
N ALA A 878 -2.54 17.24 10.68
CA ALA A 878 -2.55 18.55 11.31
C ALA A 878 -2.61 19.71 10.30
N LEU A 879 -2.03 19.53 9.12
CA LEU A 879 -2.04 20.54 8.05
C LEU A 879 -3.35 20.58 7.24
N ARG A 880 -4.16 19.52 7.32
CA ARG A 880 -5.47 19.45 6.66
C ARG A 880 -6.63 19.95 7.52
N ASP A 881 -6.41 20.29 8.81
CA ASP A 881 -7.41 20.85 9.72
C ASP A 881 -7.96 22.22 9.28
#